data_cb8da8fae6411f62c7e59b0fc7bbc653
#
_entry.id   cb8da8fae6411f62c7e59b0fc7bbc653
#
_cell.length_a   1.000
_cell.length_b   1.000
_cell.length_c   1.000
_cell.angle_alpha   90.00
_cell.angle_beta   90.00
_cell.angle_gamma   90.00
#
_symmetry.space_group_name_H-M   'P 1'
#
loop_
_entity.id
_entity.type
_entity.pdbx_description
1 polymer ?
#
loop_
_entity_poly.entity_id
_entity_poly.type
_entity_poly.pdbx_seq_one_letter_code
_entity_poly.pdbx_strand_id
1 'polypeptide(L)'
;MSNIIKPENAWLGLDIDAATLNNPLLNRAEKDIRRPDLHLLKLMRDPKYLGYTAKVLLNVELLPIQVVVLRELWSRPFPMFVASRGFGKSWLMSVYAMLKCALIPGTKVVIVGAAFRQSKVIFEYMETLWRDAPILRSICDTNSGPRRDTDRCTMRINDSWAIAVPLGDGTKIRGLRAHTIIADEFASIPPDIYETVVAGFAAVSASPVQNVKEAARRKAMKEQGVWTDDLEGKYKTKRSNQAIISGTADYDFKHFADYWKRYRKIVASKGDHNKLREVFPEGVPDGFDWTDYSVVRIPYELIPEGFMDDKNVARAKATVHAGIYQMEYGAVFTGDSEGFFKRSLIERCVTNDANPVQMHSGPVWFDAVTRGVPNRKYVYGIDPASEQDNFSLIVMEVHEDHSRIVYAWSTNRKKFKKRVKGSKKVGLDIEHDFYHYCARKIRNLMKIFPCAKIGLDAQGGGIAIEEALHDPDKLERGEHLIWPTIEDKAKSTDDETGLHILELVQFAKADWTSKANHGLKKDFEDQVLLFPRFDPVTIGLAIEDDKRAIQAGDKTRLYDSLEDCVMEIEELKDELATIVMTQTSISGRDKWDTPEVKMPNGKKGRLRKDRYSALLIANMAARSIIRATPATQYNLIGGTSKTLGKGNDGKMYNGPDWYTSNVNQNICMGIKRKN
;
A
#
# COMPACT_ATOMS: atom_id res chain seq x y z
N MET A 1 -23.51 -15.84 45.57
CA MET A 1 -23.74 -15.82 44.09
C MET A 1 -24.87 -14.93 43.66
N SER A 2 -25.95 -14.78 44.46
CA SER A 2 -26.97 -13.76 44.20
C SER A 2 -26.44 -12.31 44.10
N ASN A 3 -25.25 -12.04 44.64
CA ASN A 3 -24.64 -10.72 44.66
C ASN A 3 -23.92 -10.33 43.35
N ILE A 4 -23.67 -11.29 42.45
CA ILE A 4 -22.99 -11.01 41.16
C ILE A 4 -23.97 -10.39 40.14
N ILE A 5 -25.29 -10.59 40.40
CA ILE A 5 -26.35 -10.23 39.45
C ILE A 5 -27.21 -9.07 39.98
N LYS A 6 -26.75 -8.36 41.01
CA LYS A 6 -27.51 -7.20 41.52
C LYS A 6 -27.30 -5.98 40.62
N PRO A 7 -28.30 -5.08 40.51
CA PRO A 7 -28.16 -3.83 39.74
C PRO A 7 -26.94 -2.98 40.13
N GLU A 8 -26.48 -3.11 41.35
CA GLU A 8 -25.27 -2.47 41.89
C GLU A 8 -23.99 -2.97 41.20
N ASN A 9 -24.07 -4.12 40.52
CA ASN A 9 -22.99 -4.70 39.74
C ASN A 9 -23.07 -4.31 38.23
N ALA A 10 -23.62 -3.13 37.92
CA ALA A 10 -23.72 -2.59 36.56
C ALA A 10 -22.35 -2.48 35.86
N TRP A 11 -21.23 -2.57 36.59
CA TRP A 11 -19.89 -2.71 36.05
C TRP A 11 -19.72 -3.95 35.15
N LEU A 12 -20.62 -4.97 35.27
CA LEU A 12 -20.65 -6.09 34.33
C LEU A 12 -21.18 -5.70 32.94
N GLY A 13 -21.67 -4.47 32.76
CA GLY A 13 -22.27 -4.01 31.51
C GLY A 13 -23.54 -4.77 31.12
N LEU A 14 -24.08 -5.56 32.04
CA LEU A 14 -25.39 -6.21 31.93
C LEU A 14 -26.38 -5.21 32.48
N ASP A 15 -27.25 -4.68 31.64
CA ASP A 15 -28.42 -3.92 32.07
C ASP A 15 -29.39 -4.93 32.66
N ILE A 16 -29.25 -5.20 33.97
CA ILE A 16 -29.93 -6.25 34.66
C ILE A 16 -31.22 -5.65 35.19
N ASP A 17 -32.20 -5.53 34.30
CA ASP A 17 -33.58 -5.29 34.68
C ASP A 17 -34.24 -6.57 35.23
N ALA A 18 -35.44 -6.45 35.73
CA ALA A 18 -36.20 -7.59 36.27
C ALA A 18 -36.47 -8.68 35.20
N ALA A 19 -36.53 -8.34 33.92
CA ALA A 19 -36.70 -9.27 32.83
C ALA A 19 -35.40 -10.07 32.56
N THR A 20 -34.26 -9.42 32.73
CA THR A 20 -32.93 -10.07 32.60
C THR A 20 -32.68 -11.02 33.76
N LEU A 21 -33.10 -10.67 34.98
CA LEU A 21 -33.01 -11.53 36.16
C LEU A 21 -33.88 -12.80 36.02
N ASN A 22 -34.96 -12.72 35.29
CA ASN A 22 -35.84 -13.87 35.01
C ASN A 22 -35.41 -14.64 33.74
N ASN A 23 -34.28 -14.34 33.15
CA ASN A 23 -33.77 -15.04 31.98
C ASN A 23 -33.52 -16.53 32.34
N PRO A 24 -34.11 -17.49 31.61
CA PRO A 24 -33.95 -18.92 31.89
C PRO A 24 -32.50 -19.40 31.92
N LEU A 25 -31.61 -18.71 31.19
CA LEU A 25 -30.17 -19.03 31.18
C LEU A 25 -29.48 -18.62 32.49
N LEU A 26 -29.81 -17.46 33.06
CA LEU A 26 -29.32 -17.02 34.35
C LEU A 26 -29.88 -17.86 35.48
N ASN A 27 -31.20 -18.20 35.44
CA ASN A 27 -31.81 -19.11 36.40
C ASN A 27 -31.24 -20.52 36.34
N ARG A 28 -30.79 -20.98 35.15
CA ARG A 28 -30.05 -22.25 35.02
C ARG A 28 -28.65 -22.15 35.60
N ALA A 29 -27.96 -21.02 35.45
CA ALA A 29 -26.64 -20.77 36.02
C ALA A 29 -26.70 -20.79 37.56
N GLU A 30 -27.75 -20.23 38.16
CA GLU A 30 -27.99 -20.29 39.61
C GLU A 30 -28.30 -21.68 40.12
N LYS A 31 -28.99 -22.51 39.33
CA LYS A 31 -29.36 -23.89 39.70
C LYS A 31 -28.19 -24.86 39.57
N ASP A 32 -27.17 -24.57 38.75
CA ASP A 32 -26.00 -25.42 38.64
C ASP A 32 -24.89 -24.96 39.61
N ILE A 33 -25.17 -25.19 40.87
CA ILE A 33 -24.35 -24.81 42.04
C ILE A 33 -22.91 -25.36 41.93
N ARG A 34 -22.66 -26.34 41.07
CA ARG A 34 -21.37 -27.02 40.99
C ARG A 34 -20.30 -26.25 40.16
N ARG A 35 -20.72 -25.50 39.15
CA ARG A 35 -19.78 -24.79 38.23
C ARG A 35 -20.35 -23.47 37.65
N PRO A 36 -20.72 -22.48 38.50
CA PRO A 36 -21.31 -21.22 38.06
C PRO A 36 -20.36 -20.38 37.22
N ASP A 37 -19.05 -20.53 37.43
CA ASP A 37 -17.97 -19.96 36.64
C ASP A 37 -18.03 -20.38 35.17
N LEU A 38 -18.39 -21.63 34.89
CA LEU A 38 -18.55 -22.13 33.52
C LEU A 38 -19.77 -21.54 32.81
N HIS A 39 -20.87 -21.27 33.55
CA HIS A 39 -22.02 -20.61 32.97
C HIS A 39 -21.77 -19.16 32.63
N LEU A 40 -21.09 -18.42 33.51
CA LEU A 40 -20.67 -17.06 33.25
C LEU A 40 -19.74 -17.00 32.01
N LEU A 41 -18.78 -17.91 31.94
CA LEU A 41 -17.89 -18.00 30.79
C LEU A 41 -18.63 -18.32 29.47
N LYS A 42 -19.67 -19.17 29.52
CA LYS A 42 -20.51 -19.43 28.35
C LYS A 42 -21.27 -18.19 27.91
N LEU A 43 -21.86 -17.43 28.85
CA LEU A 43 -22.54 -16.17 28.55
C LEU A 43 -21.57 -15.13 27.96
N MET A 44 -20.39 -14.98 28.54
CA MET A 44 -19.39 -14.05 28.02
C MET A 44 -18.89 -14.42 26.62
N ARG A 45 -18.99 -15.68 26.22
CA ARG A 45 -18.67 -16.19 24.88
C ARG A 45 -19.83 -16.10 23.89
N ASP A 46 -21.05 -15.90 24.37
CA ASP A 46 -22.22 -15.76 23.51
C ASP A 46 -22.10 -14.44 22.71
N PRO A 47 -22.24 -14.49 21.38
CA PRO A 47 -22.17 -13.29 20.53
C PRO A 47 -23.13 -12.18 20.98
N LYS A 48 -24.25 -12.50 21.61
CA LYS A 48 -25.21 -11.52 22.13
C LYS A 48 -24.59 -10.58 23.17
N TYR A 49 -23.67 -11.09 23.98
CA TYR A 49 -23.12 -10.36 25.13
C TYR A 49 -21.70 -9.87 24.91
N LEU A 50 -21.13 -10.00 23.71
CA LEU A 50 -19.75 -9.60 23.44
C LEU A 50 -19.48 -8.12 23.71
N GLY A 51 -20.46 -7.23 23.46
CA GLY A 51 -20.31 -5.80 23.79
C GLY A 51 -20.14 -5.57 25.29
N TYR A 52 -20.96 -6.23 26.10
CA TYR A 52 -20.84 -6.19 27.56
C TYR A 52 -19.56 -6.85 28.05
N THR A 53 -19.19 -7.96 27.44
CA THR A 53 -17.95 -8.67 27.76
C THR A 53 -16.72 -7.79 27.48
N ALA A 54 -16.72 -7.04 26.39
CA ALA A 54 -15.67 -6.07 26.09
C ALA A 54 -15.60 -4.97 27.15
N LYS A 55 -16.76 -4.44 27.57
CA LYS A 55 -16.83 -3.43 28.62
C LYS A 55 -16.29 -3.96 29.95
N VAL A 56 -16.65 -5.17 30.33
CA VAL A 56 -16.22 -5.77 31.61
C VAL A 56 -14.74 -6.15 31.60
N LEU A 57 -14.30 -6.91 30.59
CA LEU A 57 -12.93 -7.44 30.56
C LEU A 57 -11.90 -6.43 30.11
N LEU A 58 -12.24 -5.62 29.09
CA LEU A 58 -11.29 -4.71 28.44
C LEU A 58 -11.51 -3.24 28.83
N ASN A 59 -12.57 -2.95 29.61
CA ASN A 59 -12.97 -1.58 29.95
C ASN A 59 -13.25 -0.70 28.70
N VAL A 60 -13.87 -1.28 27.68
CA VAL A 60 -14.13 -0.66 26.38
C VAL A 60 -15.61 -0.59 26.09
N GLU A 61 -16.11 0.59 25.79
CA GLU A 61 -17.48 0.80 25.31
C GLU A 61 -17.49 0.79 23.78
N LEU A 62 -18.25 -0.15 23.21
CA LEU A 62 -18.39 -0.32 21.78
C LEU A 62 -19.67 0.35 21.27
N LEU A 63 -19.60 1.03 20.14
CA LEU A 63 -20.79 1.49 19.43
C LEU A 63 -21.65 0.30 18.98
N PRO A 64 -22.98 0.44 18.88
CA PRO A 64 -23.85 -0.64 18.42
C PRO A 64 -23.42 -1.27 17.10
N ILE A 65 -23.00 -0.46 16.14
CA ILE A 65 -22.49 -0.94 14.85
C ILE A 65 -21.19 -1.75 15.01
N GLN A 66 -20.29 -1.36 15.91
CA GLN A 66 -19.07 -2.13 16.21
C GLN A 66 -19.39 -3.46 16.88
N VAL A 67 -20.42 -3.50 17.73
CA VAL A 67 -20.91 -4.77 18.34
C VAL A 67 -21.45 -5.71 17.27
N VAL A 68 -22.19 -5.20 16.28
CA VAL A 68 -22.69 -6.02 15.16
C VAL A 68 -21.53 -6.62 14.37
N VAL A 69 -20.52 -5.81 14.03
CA VAL A 69 -19.31 -6.30 13.34
C VAL A 69 -18.60 -7.36 14.19
N LEU A 70 -18.38 -7.09 15.48
CA LEU A 70 -17.72 -8.01 16.39
C LEU A 70 -18.46 -9.37 16.47
N ARG A 71 -19.78 -9.37 16.46
CA ARG A 71 -20.62 -10.58 16.45
C ARG A 71 -20.41 -11.41 15.18
N GLU A 72 -20.39 -10.77 14.01
CA GLU A 72 -20.13 -11.46 12.75
C GLU A 72 -18.71 -12.06 12.73
N LEU A 73 -17.70 -11.29 13.11
CA LEU A 73 -16.32 -11.77 13.21
C LEU A 73 -16.18 -12.95 14.19
N TRP A 74 -16.97 -12.94 15.28
CA TRP A 74 -16.93 -14.01 16.28
C TRP A 74 -17.58 -15.31 15.79
N SER A 75 -18.65 -15.19 14.99
CA SER A 75 -19.55 -16.29 14.64
C SER A 75 -19.12 -17.02 13.36
N ARG A 76 -18.38 -16.37 12.46
CA ARG A 76 -18.07 -16.91 11.13
C ARG A 76 -16.61 -17.36 11.02
N PRO A 77 -16.34 -18.52 10.40
CA PRO A 77 -14.98 -18.95 10.08
C PRO A 77 -14.25 -18.05 9.08
N PHE A 78 -14.95 -17.55 8.06
CA PHE A 78 -14.40 -16.75 6.98
C PHE A 78 -15.12 -15.42 6.82
N PRO A 79 -15.00 -14.49 7.77
CA PRO A 79 -15.61 -13.17 7.62
C PRO A 79 -14.68 -12.24 6.83
N MET A 80 -15.30 -11.44 5.96
CA MET A 80 -14.64 -10.33 5.26
C MET A 80 -15.19 -9.00 5.78
N PHE A 81 -14.30 -8.10 6.18
CA PHE A 81 -14.64 -6.83 6.77
C PHE A 81 -14.04 -5.67 5.97
N VAL A 82 -14.89 -4.94 5.25
CA VAL A 82 -14.52 -3.75 4.47
C VAL A 82 -15.19 -2.53 5.09
N ALA A 83 -14.42 -1.56 5.52
CA ALA A 83 -15.00 -0.39 6.17
C ALA A 83 -14.27 0.90 5.79
N SER A 84 -15.00 2.00 5.92
CA SER A 84 -14.50 3.36 5.77
C SER A 84 -13.22 3.58 6.56
N ARG A 85 -12.34 4.39 6.01
CA ARG A 85 -11.21 4.94 6.74
C ARG A 85 -11.70 5.70 7.97
N GLY A 86 -11.05 5.52 9.11
CA GLY A 86 -11.44 6.15 10.37
C GLY A 86 -12.50 5.39 11.19
N PHE A 87 -13.14 4.33 10.67
CA PHE A 87 -14.07 3.50 11.44
C PHE A 87 -13.42 2.79 12.64
N GLY A 88 -12.09 2.66 12.65
CA GLY A 88 -11.37 1.93 13.70
C GLY A 88 -11.28 0.42 13.45
N LYS A 89 -11.14 -0.02 12.19
CA LYS A 89 -10.96 -1.43 11.80
C LYS A 89 -9.90 -2.14 12.65
N SER A 90 -8.68 -1.63 12.62
CA SER A 90 -7.55 -2.23 13.32
C SER A 90 -7.72 -2.21 14.85
N TRP A 91 -8.35 -1.17 15.38
CA TRP A 91 -8.73 -1.12 16.80
C TRP A 91 -9.75 -2.20 17.15
N LEU A 92 -10.81 -2.38 16.35
CA LEU A 92 -11.81 -3.43 16.58
C LEU A 92 -11.20 -4.83 16.45
N MET A 93 -10.23 -5.02 15.54
CA MET A 93 -9.47 -6.28 15.44
C MET A 93 -8.64 -6.54 16.71
N SER A 94 -8.10 -5.50 17.33
CA SER A 94 -7.38 -5.64 18.61
C SER A 94 -8.33 -6.07 19.75
N VAL A 95 -9.51 -5.47 19.84
CA VAL A 95 -10.57 -5.89 20.80
C VAL A 95 -10.96 -7.35 20.56
N TYR A 96 -11.19 -7.72 19.30
CA TYR A 96 -11.49 -9.09 18.93
C TYR A 96 -10.38 -10.08 19.36
N ALA A 97 -9.12 -9.78 19.04
CA ALA A 97 -7.99 -10.63 19.39
C ALA A 97 -7.83 -10.81 20.90
N MET A 98 -7.98 -9.71 21.67
CA MET A 98 -7.92 -9.73 23.13
C MET A 98 -9.04 -10.59 23.73
N LEU A 99 -10.28 -10.41 23.26
CA LEU A 99 -11.42 -11.22 23.71
C LEU A 99 -11.25 -12.70 23.36
N LYS A 100 -10.75 -13.03 22.16
CA LYS A 100 -10.44 -14.41 21.76
C LYS A 100 -9.44 -15.05 22.70
N CYS A 101 -8.34 -14.36 22.99
CA CYS A 101 -7.32 -14.87 23.90
C CYS A 101 -7.81 -15.00 25.34
N ALA A 102 -8.63 -14.06 25.83
CA ALA A 102 -9.16 -14.07 27.18
C ALA A 102 -10.23 -15.15 27.41
N LEU A 103 -11.14 -15.33 26.43
CA LEU A 103 -12.30 -16.19 26.59
C LEU A 103 -12.07 -17.63 26.15
N ILE A 104 -11.12 -17.89 25.28
CA ILE A 104 -10.85 -19.21 24.70
C ILE A 104 -9.45 -19.66 25.07
N PRO A 105 -9.29 -20.49 26.12
CA PRO A 105 -7.97 -20.96 26.54
C PRO A 105 -7.17 -21.64 25.42
N GLY A 106 -5.88 -21.37 25.39
CA GLY A 106 -4.96 -21.94 24.41
C GLY A 106 -5.15 -21.40 22.98
N THR A 107 -5.93 -20.32 22.80
CA THR A 107 -6.12 -19.71 21.49
C THR A 107 -4.82 -19.08 20.97
N LYS A 108 -4.61 -19.27 19.67
CA LYS A 108 -3.47 -18.71 18.93
C LYS A 108 -3.98 -17.80 17.82
N VAL A 109 -3.72 -16.50 17.94
CA VAL A 109 -4.10 -15.49 16.96
C VAL A 109 -2.83 -15.00 16.26
N VAL A 110 -2.82 -15.03 14.94
CA VAL A 110 -1.75 -14.44 14.12
C VAL A 110 -2.31 -13.25 13.37
N ILE A 111 -1.64 -12.12 13.51
CA ILE A 111 -2.00 -10.87 12.86
C ILE A 111 -0.95 -10.59 11.79
N VAL A 112 -1.39 -10.50 10.56
CA VAL A 112 -0.56 -10.20 9.40
C VAL A 112 -1.06 -8.95 8.70
N GLY A 113 -0.11 -8.14 8.24
CA GLY A 113 -0.36 -7.00 7.37
C GLY A 113 0.77 -6.93 6.35
N ALA A 114 0.59 -6.22 5.26
CA ALA A 114 1.64 -6.07 4.25
C ALA A 114 2.91 -5.48 4.86
N ALA A 115 2.76 -4.52 5.76
CA ALA A 115 3.85 -3.94 6.53
C ALA A 115 3.82 -4.42 8.00
N PHE A 116 4.98 -4.73 8.57
CA PHE A 116 5.08 -5.00 10.02
C PHE A 116 4.54 -3.83 10.84
N ARG A 117 4.72 -2.61 10.35
CA ARG A 117 4.14 -1.41 10.96
C ARG A 117 2.60 -1.50 11.05
N GLN A 118 1.90 -2.03 10.05
CA GLN A 118 0.44 -2.18 10.07
C GLN A 118 -0.01 -3.20 11.11
N SER A 119 0.59 -4.39 11.12
CA SER A 119 0.30 -5.39 12.16
C SER A 119 0.71 -4.92 13.55
N LYS A 120 1.75 -4.09 13.65
CA LYS A 120 2.19 -3.46 14.90
C LYS A 120 1.18 -2.45 15.44
N VAL A 121 0.45 -1.73 14.59
CA VAL A 121 -0.63 -0.81 15.02
C VAL A 121 -1.71 -1.57 15.79
N ILE A 122 -2.15 -2.75 15.30
CA ILE A 122 -3.10 -3.58 16.06
C ILE A 122 -2.50 -3.99 17.40
N PHE A 123 -1.23 -4.32 17.43
CA PHE A 123 -0.53 -4.68 18.66
C PHE A 123 -0.44 -3.49 19.64
N GLU A 124 -0.19 -2.28 19.19
CA GLU A 124 -0.18 -1.08 20.02
C GLU A 124 -1.55 -0.78 20.65
N TYR A 125 -2.62 -1.04 19.90
CA TYR A 125 -3.97 -1.01 20.49
C TYR A 125 -4.17 -2.11 21.53
N MET A 126 -3.66 -3.32 21.34
CA MET A 126 -3.73 -4.38 22.35
C MET A 126 -2.95 -4.01 23.61
N GLU A 127 -1.80 -3.35 23.49
CA GLU A 127 -1.04 -2.85 24.65
C GLU A 127 -1.84 -1.81 25.44
N THR A 128 -2.49 -0.89 24.74
CA THR A 128 -3.36 0.11 25.36
C THR A 128 -4.55 -0.55 26.06
N LEU A 129 -5.22 -1.48 25.38
CA LEU A 129 -6.32 -2.25 25.98
C LEU A 129 -5.86 -3.03 27.23
N TRP A 130 -4.71 -3.68 27.18
CA TRP A 130 -4.15 -4.40 28.32
C TRP A 130 -3.86 -3.48 29.51
N ARG A 131 -3.24 -2.30 29.25
CA ARG A 131 -2.97 -1.31 30.28
C ARG A 131 -4.24 -0.82 30.96
N ASP A 132 -5.29 -0.60 30.19
CA ASP A 132 -6.54 0.00 30.63
C ASP A 132 -7.59 -1.03 31.09
N ALA A 133 -7.23 -2.32 31.18
CA ALA A 133 -8.09 -3.46 31.55
C ALA A 133 -7.70 -4.06 32.92
N PRO A 134 -8.02 -3.41 34.07
CA PRO A 134 -7.62 -3.89 35.40
C PRO A 134 -8.21 -5.25 35.74
N ILE A 135 -9.47 -5.53 35.34
CA ILE A 135 -10.14 -6.80 35.59
C ILE A 135 -9.44 -7.93 34.85
N LEU A 136 -9.16 -7.75 33.55
CA LEU A 136 -8.43 -8.76 32.78
C LEU A 136 -7.07 -9.07 33.41
N ARG A 137 -6.31 -8.03 33.78
CA ARG A 137 -4.99 -8.21 34.39
C ARG A 137 -5.05 -8.94 35.72
N SER A 138 -6.09 -8.72 36.52
CA SER A 138 -6.23 -9.36 37.84
C SER A 138 -6.51 -10.86 37.77
N ILE A 139 -7.06 -11.36 36.65
CA ILE A 139 -7.38 -12.77 36.45
C ILE A 139 -6.33 -13.51 35.61
N CYS A 140 -5.31 -12.82 35.14
CA CYS A 140 -4.24 -13.39 34.34
C CYS A 140 -3.01 -13.74 35.19
N ASP A 141 -2.22 -14.69 34.69
CA ASP A 141 -0.95 -15.06 35.31
C ASP A 141 0.12 -13.94 35.18
N THR A 142 1.18 -14.03 35.96
CA THR A 142 2.27 -13.06 35.98
C THR A 142 3.09 -13.01 34.68
N ASN A 143 2.95 -14.02 33.83
CA ASN A 143 3.61 -14.11 32.54
C ASN A 143 2.78 -13.51 31.41
N SER A 144 1.54 -13.09 31.70
CA SER A 144 0.67 -12.44 30.74
C SER A 144 1.07 -10.99 30.49
N GLY A 145 0.78 -10.49 29.31
CA GLY A 145 1.05 -9.12 28.91
C GLY A 145 1.77 -9.01 27.56
N PRO A 146 2.05 -7.78 27.14
CA PRO A 146 2.73 -7.50 25.89
C PRO A 146 4.24 -7.76 25.98
N ARG A 147 4.80 -8.28 24.88
CA ARG A 147 6.25 -8.46 24.67
C ARG A 147 6.61 -7.99 23.27
N ARG A 148 7.66 -7.18 23.18
CA ARG A 148 8.17 -6.67 21.91
C ARG A 148 9.54 -7.27 21.65
N ASP A 149 9.62 -8.08 20.59
CA ASP A 149 10.87 -8.58 20.03
C ASP A 149 11.16 -7.83 18.73
N THR A 150 12.36 -8.00 18.19
CA THR A 150 12.80 -7.32 16.96
C THR A 150 12.00 -7.73 15.72
N ASP A 151 11.60 -8.99 15.67
CA ASP A 151 10.94 -9.62 14.52
C ASP A 151 9.44 -9.88 14.72
N ARG A 152 8.92 -9.70 15.94
CA ARG A 152 7.52 -9.97 16.28
C ARG A 152 7.09 -9.24 17.55
N CYS A 153 5.78 -9.01 17.66
CA CYS A 153 5.17 -8.51 18.88
C CYS A 153 4.14 -9.52 19.38
N THR A 154 4.20 -9.92 20.64
CA THR A 154 3.35 -10.97 21.23
C THR A 154 2.57 -10.43 22.42
N MET A 155 1.24 -10.56 22.38
CA MET A 155 0.36 -10.37 23.54
C MET A 155 0.02 -11.75 24.09
N ARG A 156 0.41 -12.03 25.33
CA ARG A 156 0.08 -13.26 26.01
C ARG A 156 -1.04 -13.04 27.04
N ILE A 157 -2.00 -13.92 27.07
CA ILE A 157 -3.10 -13.96 28.05
C ILE A 157 -3.23 -15.40 28.52
N ASN A 158 -2.67 -15.71 29.68
CA ASN A 158 -2.52 -17.07 30.21
C ASN A 158 -1.89 -18.01 29.15
N ASP A 159 -2.57 -19.09 28.76
CA ASP A 159 -2.10 -20.04 27.76
C ASP A 159 -2.34 -19.59 26.32
N SER A 160 -3.06 -18.48 26.11
CA SER A 160 -3.37 -17.92 24.79
C SER A 160 -2.37 -16.84 24.40
N TRP A 161 -2.23 -16.63 23.10
CA TRP A 161 -1.41 -15.54 22.60
C TRP A 161 -1.93 -14.97 21.28
N ALA A 162 -1.69 -13.69 21.08
CA ALA A 162 -1.84 -13.00 19.80
C ALA A 162 -0.48 -12.44 19.39
N ILE A 163 -0.06 -12.74 18.17
CA ILE A 163 1.24 -12.37 17.65
C ILE A 163 1.08 -11.55 16.36
N ALA A 164 1.73 -10.40 16.34
CA ALA A 164 1.88 -9.60 15.13
C ALA A 164 3.24 -9.92 14.49
N VAL A 165 3.21 -10.31 13.24
CA VAL A 165 4.40 -10.75 12.50
C VAL A 165 4.55 -9.96 11.21
N PRO A 166 5.79 -9.68 10.76
CA PRO A 166 6.04 -9.20 9.42
C PRO A 166 5.73 -10.30 8.41
N LEU A 167 5.06 -9.94 7.32
CA LEU A 167 4.76 -10.90 6.27
C LEU A 167 6.03 -11.33 5.53
N GLY A 168 6.88 -10.38 5.11
CA GLY A 168 8.07 -10.63 4.33
C GLY A 168 7.78 -11.45 3.08
N ASP A 169 8.73 -12.31 2.73
CA ASP A 169 8.61 -13.32 1.69
C ASP A 169 7.85 -14.60 2.15
N GLY A 170 7.33 -14.60 3.35
CA GLY A 170 6.63 -15.73 3.95
C GLY A 170 7.56 -16.82 4.50
N THR A 171 8.85 -16.83 4.19
CA THR A 171 9.76 -17.93 4.60
C THR A 171 9.97 -17.98 6.11
N LYS A 172 10.13 -16.83 6.74
CA LYS A 172 10.36 -16.72 8.20
C LYS A 172 9.14 -17.04 9.05
N ILE A 173 7.94 -16.91 8.48
CA ILE A 173 6.70 -17.18 9.18
C ILE A 173 6.11 -18.56 8.90
N ARG A 174 6.69 -19.30 7.92
CA ARG A 174 6.32 -20.69 7.67
C ARG A 174 6.47 -21.52 8.94
N GLY A 175 5.46 -22.33 9.24
CA GLY A 175 5.46 -23.18 10.44
C GLY A 175 4.75 -22.57 11.66
N LEU A 176 4.35 -21.31 11.63
CA LEU A 176 3.42 -20.78 12.62
C LEU A 176 2.09 -21.53 12.53
N ARG A 177 1.47 -21.78 13.67
CA ARG A 177 0.14 -22.39 13.73
C ARG A 177 -0.80 -21.41 14.42
N ALA A 178 -1.93 -21.15 13.79
CA ALA A 178 -2.95 -20.23 14.29
C ALA A 178 -4.32 -20.90 14.30
N HIS A 179 -5.12 -20.54 15.30
CA HIS A 179 -6.54 -20.85 15.32
C HIS A 179 -7.37 -19.72 14.70
N THR A 180 -6.80 -18.52 14.70
CA THR A 180 -7.38 -17.35 14.06
C THR A 180 -6.28 -16.58 13.35
N ILE A 181 -6.52 -16.23 12.10
CA ILE A 181 -5.68 -15.34 11.30
C ILE A 181 -6.45 -14.03 11.12
N ILE A 182 -5.77 -12.91 11.31
CA ILE A 182 -6.28 -11.57 11.00
C ILE A 182 -5.37 -10.99 9.92
N ALA A 183 -5.87 -10.93 8.69
CA ALA A 183 -5.20 -10.28 7.57
C ALA A 183 -5.74 -8.85 7.44
N ASP A 184 -4.99 -7.88 7.98
CA ASP A 184 -5.39 -6.46 7.95
C ASP A 184 -4.75 -5.75 6.76
N GLU A 185 -5.46 -4.74 6.23
CA GLU A 185 -5.13 -4.03 4.99
C GLU A 185 -4.83 -5.01 3.84
N PHE A 186 -5.76 -5.95 3.64
CA PHE A 186 -5.62 -7.10 2.75
C PHE A 186 -5.30 -6.73 1.29
N ALA A 187 -5.75 -5.56 0.83
CA ALA A 187 -5.41 -5.04 -0.50
C ALA A 187 -3.90 -4.97 -0.78
N SER A 188 -3.11 -4.78 0.28
CA SER A 188 -1.66 -4.67 0.20
C SER A 188 -0.93 -6.00 0.42
N ILE A 189 -1.61 -7.07 0.86
CA ILE A 189 -1.01 -8.39 1.08
C ILE A 189 -0.90 -9.11 -0.27
N PRO A 190 0.28 -9.62 -0.66
CA PRO A 190 0.40 -10.41 -1.88
C PRO A 190 -0.47 -11.67 -1.84
N PRO A 191 -1.29 -11.92 -2.88
CA PRO A 191 -2.21 -13.07 -2.90
C PRO A 191 -1.47 -14.40 -2.76
N ASP A 192 -0.33 -14.56 -3.44
CA ASP A 192 0.46 -15.80 -3.40
C ASP A 192 0.97 -16.12 -1.99
N ILE A 193 1.43 -15.10 -1.25
CA ILE A 193 1.88 -15.28 0.13
C ILE A 193 0.69 -15.57 1.04
N TYR A 194 -0.44 -14.93 0.83
CA TYR A 194 -1.64 -15.21 1.60
C TYR A 194 -2.10 -16.66 1.42
N GLU A 195 -2.24 -17.14 0.19
CA GLU A 195 -2.73 -18.49 -0.11
C GLU A 195 -1.72 -19.57 0.28
N THR A 196 -0.43 -19.36 0.01
CA THR A 196 0.57 -20.43 0.22
C THR A 196 1.08 -20.49 1.65
N VAL A 197 1.16 -19.38 2.34
CA VAL A 197 1.77 -19.30 3.67
C VAL A 197 0.72 -19.02 4.74
N VAL A 198 -0.02 -17.90 4.58
CA VAL A 198 -0.93 -17.42 5.63
C VAL A 198 -2.12 -18.35 5.81
N ALA A 199 -2.75 -18.77 4.74
CA ALA A 199 -3.86 -19.72 4.80
C ALA A 199 -3.44 -21.07 5.39
N GLY A 200 -2.19 -21.49 5.16
CA GLY A 200 -1.62 -22.68 5.73
C GLY A 200 -1.50 -22.70 7.26
N PHE A 201 -1.45 -21.53 7.93
CA PHE A 201 -1.38 -21.45 9.40
C PHE A 201 -2.62 -22.04 10.09
N ALA A 202 -3.77 -21.94 9.44
CA ALA A 202 -5.05 -22.43 9.96
C ALA A 202 -5.37 -23.86 9.53
N ALA A 203 -4.46 -24.59 8.86
CA ALA A 203 -4.72 -25.93 8.35
C ALA A 203 -4.89 -26.99 9.46
N VAL A 204 -4.29 -26.76 10.63
CA VAL A 204 -4.38 -27.72 11.76
C VAL A 204 -5.40 -27.23 12.76
N SER A 205 -6.43 -28.02 13.03
CA SER A 205 -7.47 -27.68 14.00
C SER A 205 -6.92 -27.52 15.43
N ALA A 206 -7.64 -26.77 16.26
CA ALA A 206 -7.26 -26.48 17.64
C ALA A 206 -7.16 -27.75 18.52
N SER A 207 -7.90 -28.81 18.19
CA SER A 207 -7.95 -30.06 18.96
C SER A 207 -7.95 -31.27 18.03
N PRO A 208 -6.85 -31.54 17.30
CA PRO A 208 -6.84 -32.58 16.25
C PRO A 208 -7.18 -33.97 16.76
N VAL A 209 -6.63 -34.36 17.92
CA VAL A 209 -6.88 -35.68 18.52
C VAL A 209 -8.36 -35.85 18.90
N GLN A 210 -8.96 -34.80 19.45
CA GLN A 210 -10.36 -34.81 19.85
C GLN A 210 -11.28 -34.87 18.63
N ASN A 211 -10.95 -34.12 17.59
CA ASN A 211 -11.70 -34.13 16.34
C ASN A 211 -11.65 -35.48 15.63
N VAL A 212 -10.48 -36.16 15.64
CA VAL A 212 -10.35 -37.54 15.10
C VAL A 212 -11.20 -38.53 15.88
N LYS A 213 -11.16 -38.47 17.23
CA LYS A 213 -11.99 -39.33 18.08
C LYS A 213 -13.47 -39.12 17.84
N GLU A 214 -13.91 -37.88 17.68
CA GLU A 214 -15.33 -37.57 17.44
C GLU A 214 -15.76 -37.89 16.01
N ALA A 215 -14.85 -37.73 15.00
CA ALA A 215 -15.14 -38.18 13.65
C ALA A 215 -15.32 -39.71 13.60
N ALA A 216 -14.42 -40.44 14.27
CA ALA A 216 -14.58 -41.91 14.41
C ALA A 216 -15.88 -42.30 15.11
N ARG A 217 -16.24 -41.60 16.20
CA ARG A 217 -17.52 -41.83 16.89
C ARG A 217 -18.72 -41.53 16.00
N ARG A 218 -18.69 -40.41 15.24
CA ARG A 218 -19.75 -40.06 14.29
C ARG A 218 -19.92 -41.15 13.22
N LYS A 219 -18.80 -41.63 12.68
CA LYS A 219 -18.80 -42.71 11.68
C LYS A 219 -19.43 -43.97 12.24
N ALA A 220 -19.03 -44.41 13.44
CA ALA A 220 -19.58 -45.56 14.11
C ALA A 220 -21.10 -45.42 14.40
N MET A 221 -21.56 -44.23 14.83
CA MET A 221 -22.98 -43.96 15.07
C MET A 221 -23.80 -43.97 13.77
N LYS A 222 -23.25 -43.51 12.65
CA LYS A 222 -23.88 -43.59 11.32
C LYS A 222 -24.00 -45.05 10.86
N GLU A 223 -22.95 -45.83 11.03
CA GLU A 223 -22.90 -47.27 10.69
C GLU A 223 -23.89 -48.11 11.52
N GLN A 224 -24.13 -47.70 12.78
CA GLN A 224 -25.08 -48.32 13.68
C GLN A 224 -26.54 -47.81 13.50
N GLY A 225 -26.79 -46.88 12.59
CA GLY A 225 -28.12 -46.31 12.34
C GLY A 225 -28.68 -45.43 13.48
N VAL A 226 -27.85 -45.04 14.44
CA VAL A 226 -28.24 -44.23 15.61
C VAL A 226 -28.09 -42.73 15.34
N TRP A 227 -27.62 -42.33 14.17
CA TRP A 227 -27.40 -40.93 13.78
C TRP A 227 -28.73 -40.26 13.41
N THR A 228 -29.06 -39.15 14.08
CA THR A 228 -30.25 -38.34 13.83
C THR A 228 -29.84 -36.90 13.45
N ASP A 229 -30.74 -36.16 12.78
CA ASP A 229 -30.50 -34.76 12.38
C ASP A 229 -30.27 -33.82 13.58
N ASP A 230 -30.85 -34.11 14.74
CA ASP A 230 -30.59 -33.39 15.99
C ASP A 230 -29.16 -33.57 16.49
N LEU A 231 -28.58 -34.73 16.24
CA LEU A 231 -27.16 -34.99 16.55
C LEU A 231 -26.23 -34.25 15.57
N GLU A 232 -26.65 -34.15 14.31
CA GLU A 232 -25.88 -33.35 13.30
C GLU A 232 -25.79 -31.90 13.71
N GLY A 233 -26.85 -31.28 14.19
CA GLY A 233 -26.86 -29.93 14.75
C GLY A 233 -25.94 -29.77 15.98
N LYS A 234 -25.89 -30.74 16.87
CA LYS A 234 -25.02 -30.73 18.05
C LYS A 234 -23.52 -30.87 17.72
N TYR A 235 -23.20 -31.60 16.66
CA TYR A 235 -21.81 -31.83 16.23
C TYR A 235 -21.30 -30.77 15.23
N LYS A 236 -22.23 -30.00 14.62
CA LYS A 236 -21.89 -28.87 13.73
C LYS A 236 -21.26 -27.67 14.48
N THR A 237 -21.38 -27.62 15.80
CA THR A 237 -20.91 -26.53 16.65
C THR A 237 -19.40 -26.56 16.94
N LYS A 238 -18.59 -27.35 16.22
CA LYS A 238 -17.16 -27.34 16.42
C LYS A 238 -16.53 -26.10 15.81
N ARG A 239 -15.69 -25.47 16.61
CA ARG A 239 -14.94 -24.27 16.21
C ARG A 239 -13.99 -24.64 15.10
N SER A 240 -14.29 -24.21 13.90
CA SER A 240 -13.34 -24.13 12.81
C SER A 240 -12.28 -23.09 13.12
N ASN A 241 -11.09 -23.26 12.57
CA ASN A 241 -10.14 -22.17 12.52
C ASN A 241 -10.74 -21.01 11.72
N GLN A 242 -10.30 -19.80 12.01
CA GLN A 242 -10.85 -18.60 11.38
C GLN A 242 -9.79 -17.87 10.56
N ALA A 243 -10.21 -17.34 9.42
CA ALA A 243 -9.42 -16.44 8.60
C ALA A 243 -10.24 -15.16 8.34
N ILE A 244 -9.87 -14.09 9.01
CA ILE A 244 -10.51 -12.78 8.90
C ILE A 244 -9.75 -11.95 7.89
N ILE A 245 -10.43 -11.49 6.85
CA ILE A 245 -9.91 -10.55 5.86
C ILE A 245 -10.47 -9.17 6.20
N SER A 246 -9.59 -8.19 6.41
CA SER A 246 -9.95 -6.82 6.75
C SER A 246 -9.21 -5.82 5.87
N GLY A 247 -9.87 -4.73 5.53
CA GLY A 247 -9.22 -3.65 4.79
C GLY A 247 -10.16 -2.54 4.36
N THR A 248 -9.58 -1.53 3.73
CA THR A 248 -10.29 -0.48 3.01
C THR A 248 -10.53 -0.98 1.58
N ALA A 249 -11.64 -0.61 0.94
CA ALA A 249 -11.88 -0.95 -0.46
C ALA A 249 -10.79 -0.35 -1.35
N ASP A 250 -10.54 -0.99 -2.49
CA ASP A 250 -9.50 -0.62 -3.45
C ASP A 250 -10.05 -0.71 -4.87
N TYR A 251 -9.19 -0.64 -5.88
CA TYR A 251 -9.59 -0.79 -7.26
C TYR A 251 -10.10 -2.20 -7.57
N ASP A 252 -11.06 -2.31 -8.47
CA ASP A 252 -11.76 -3.55 -8.81
C ASP A 252 -10.91 -4.55 -9.61
N PHE A 253 -9.76 -4.12 -10.15
CA PHE A 253 -8.78 -4.98 -10.81
C PHE A 253 -7.76 -5.60 -9.83
N LYS A 254 -7.79 -5.23 -8.55
CA LYS A 254 -6.94 -5.82 -7.52
C LYS A 254 -7.54 -7.07 -6.90
N HIS A 255 -6.69 -7.97 -6.43
CA HIS A 255 -7.11 -9.25 -5.85
C HIS A 255 -8.13 -9.12 -4.71
N PHE A 256 -8.08 -8.07 -3.90
CA PHE A 256 -9.05 -7.87 -2.81
C PHE A 256 -10.48 -7.72 -3.35
N ALA A 257 -10.64 -7.04 -4.49
CA ALA A 257 -11.95 -6.97 -5.16
C ALA A 257 -12.41 -8.33 -5.68
N ASP A 258 -11.49 -9.20 -6.14
CA ASP A 258 -11.84 -10.55 -6.58
C ASP A 258 -12.31 -11.41 -5.41
N TYR A 259 -11.64 -11.32 -4.25
CA TYR A 259 -12.11 -11.95 -3.01
C TYR A 259 -13.48 -11.42 -2.59
N TRP A 260 -13.69 -10.10 -2.66
CA TRP A 260 -14.97 -9.46 -2.38
C TRP A 260 -16.09 -10.00 -3.29
N LYS A 261 -15.85 -10.05 -4.59
CA LYS A 261 -16.80 -10.58 -5.58
C LYS A 261 -17.10 -12.06 -5.28
N ARG A 262 -16.08 -12.86 -4.99
CA ARG A 262 -16.19 -14.29 -4.65
C ARG A 262 -17.03 -14.50 -3.38
N TYR A 263 -16.70 -13.82 -2.30
CA TYR A 263 -17.43 -13.93 -1.01
C TYR A 263 -18.89 -13.50 -1.17
N ARG A 264 -19.15 -12.42 -1.89
CA ARG A 264 -20.53 -11.98 -2.18
C ARG A 264 -21.32 -13.02 -2.96
N LYS A 265 -20.73 -13.64 -3.98
CA LYS A 265 -21.37 -14.72 -4.74
C LYS A 265 -21.67 -15.93 -3.85
N ILE A 266 -20.74 -16.32 -2.98
CA ILE A 266 -20.95 -17.40 -2.01
C ILE A 266 -22.14 -17.09 -1.11
N VAL A 267 -22.15 -15.94 -0.46
CA VAL A 267 -23.24 -15.55 0.46
C VAL A 267 -24.57 -15.41 -0.28
N ALA A 268 -24.56 -14.81 -1.49
CA ALA A 268 -25.77 -14.63 -2.29
C ALA A 268 -26.33 -15.94 -2.86
N SER A 269 -25.52 -16.98 -2.99
CA SER A 269 -25.95 -18.30 -3.47
C SER A 269 -26.91 -18.98 -2.48
N LYS A 270 -26.79 -18.69 -1.18
CA LYS A 270 -27.52 -19.38 -0.09
C LYS A 270 -27.42 -20.92 -0.18
N GLY A 271 -26.31 -21.42 -0.68
CA GLY A 271 -26.04 -22.85 -0.85
C GLY A 271 -26.57 -23.46 -2.17
N ASP A 272 -27.09 -22.66 -3.08
CA ASP A 272 -27.50 -23.13 -4.41
C ASP A 272 -26.28 -23.57 -5.23
N HIS A 273 -26.17 -24.86 -5.50
CA HIS A 273 -25.07 -25.47 -6.23
C HIS A 273 -24.87 -24.92 -7.65
N ASN A 274 -25.95 -24.50 -8.30
CA ASN A 274 -25.84 -23.94 -9.67
C ASN A 274 -25.16 -22.56 -9.64
N LYS A 275 -25.48 -21.73 -8.65
CA LYS A 275 -24.82 -20.43 -8.44
C LYS A 275 -23.40 -20.58 -7.95
N LEU A 276 -23.12 -21.59 -7.14
CA LEU A 276 -21.78 -21.87 -6.62
C LEU A 276 -20.81 -22.36 -7.71
N ARG A 277 -21.28 -22.93 -8.81
CA ARG A 277 -20.43 -23.30 -9.97
C ARG A 277 -19.71 -22.09 -10.58
N GLU A 278 -20.26 -20.88 -10.47
CA GLU A 278 -19.57 -19.66 -10.91
C GLU A 278 -18.33 -19.35 -10.05
N VAL A 279 -18.30 -19.82 -8.81
CA VAL A 279 -17.19 -19.62 -7.87
C VAL A 279 -16.25 -20.83 -7.87
N PHE A 280 -16.81 -22.02 -8.05
CA PHE A 280 -16.12 -23.32 -8.06
C PHE A 280 -16.37 -24.05 -9.39
N PRO A 281 -15.64 -23.70 -10.47
CA PRO A 281 -15.85 -24.32 -11.79
C PRO A 281 -15.61 -25.84 -11.78
N GLU A 282 -14.65 -26.30 -10.95
CA GLU A 282 -14.30 -27.73 -10.82
C GLU A 282 -15.29 -28.52 -9.93
N GLY A 283 -16.27 -27.84 -9.35
CA GLY A 283 -17.26 -28.39 -8.42
C GLY A 283 -17.12 -27.83 -7.02
N VAL A 284 -18.25 -27.86 -6.30
CA VAL A 284 -18.27 -27.38 -4.89
C VAL A 284 -17.53 -28.40 -4.03
N PRO A 285 -16.54 -27.99 -3.21
CA PRO A 285 -15.81 -28.90 -2.34
C PRO A 285 -16.69 -29.64 -1.35
N ASP A 286 -16.35 -30.90 -1.06
CA ASP A 286 -17.05 -31.68 -0.05
C ASP A 286 -16.98 -31.01 1.33
N GLY A 287 -18.12 -30.89 2.00
CA GLY A 287 -18.22 -30.25 3.31
C GLY A 287 -18.24 -28.72 3.27
N PHE A 288 -18.33 -28.11 2.10
CA PHE A 288 -18.48 -26.67 1.94
C PHE A 288 -19.82 -26.20 2.54
N ASP A 289 -19.76 -25.17 3.40
CA ASP A 289 -20.92 -24.50 3.96
C ASP A 289 -20.85 -22.99 3.67
N TRP A 290 -21.77 -22.49 2.87
CA TRP A 290 -21.84 -21.07 2.55
C TRP A 290 -22.05 -20.18 3.77
N THR A 291 -22.61 -20.73 4.86
CA THR A 291 -22.84 -20.01 6.13
C THR A 291 -21.55 -19.73 6.90
N ASP A 292 -20.45 -20.36 6.52
CA ASP A 292 -19.11 -20.07 7.08
C ASP A 292 -18.58 -18.70 6.63
N TYR A 293 -19.14 -18.15 5.56
CA TYR A 293 -18.71 -16.91 4.96
C TYR A 293 -19.63 -15.76 5.37
N SER A 294 -19.04 -14.59 5.57
CA SER A 294 -19.79 -13.35 5.70
C SER A 294 -19.05 -12.18 5.08
N VAL A 295 -19.82 -11.17 4.71
CA VAL A 295 -19.31 -9.92 4.14
C VAL A 295 -19.93 -8.76 4.90
N VAL A 296 -19.10 -8.01 5.60
CA VAL A 296 -19.48 -6.82 6.33
C VAL A 296 -18.90 -5.60 5.62
N ARG A 297 -19.76 -4.69 5.18
CA ARG A 297 -19.39 -3.43 4.57
C ARG A 297 -19.92 -2.28 5.41
N ILE A 298 -19.04 -1.41 5.88
CA ILE A 298 -19.37 -0.23 6.68
C ILE A 298 -18.87 1.04 5.95
N PRO A 299 -19.71 1.67 5.13
CA PRO A 299 -19.41 2.97 4.55
C PRO A 299 -19.59 4.08 5.61
N TYR A 300 -19.04 5.25 5.31
CA TYR A 300 -19.11 6.43 6.19
C TYR A 300 -20.52 6.78 6.62
N GLU A 301 -21.49 6.64 5.72
CA GLU A 301 -22.90 6.99 5.95
C GLU A 301 -23.58 6.13 7.04
N LEU A 302 -23.01 4.98 7.37
CA LEU A 302 -23.48 4.11 8.46
C LEU A 302 -22.79 4.39 9.80
N ILE A 303 -21.79 5.24 9.81
CA ILE A 303 -21.07 5.61 11.03
C ILE A 303 -21.87 6.71 11.72
N PRO A 304 -22.16 6.59 13.04
CA PRO A 304 -22.88 7.61 13.77
C PRO A 304 -22.20 9.00 13.70
N GLU A 305 -23.03 10.05 13.59
CA GLU A 305 -22.58 11.42 13.60
C GLU A 305 -21.75 11.71 14.87
N GLY A 306 -20.66 12.47 14.70
CA GLY A 306 -19.75 12.82 15.79
C GLY A 306 -18.72 11.75 16.15
N PHE A 307 -18.80 10.54 15.56
CA PHE A 307 -17.73 9.53 15.73
C PHE A 307 -16.47 9.87 14.94
N MET A 308 -16.63 10.44 13.76
CA MET A 308 -15.55 10.96 12.93
C MET A 308 -15.58 12.49 12.92
N ASP A 309 -14.48 13.11 12.56
CA ASP A 309 -14.46 14.54 12.27
C ASP A 309 -15.14 14.81 10.92
N ASP A 310 -16.44 15.11 10.97
CA ASP A 310 -17.28 15.35 9.79
C ASP A 310 -16.75 16.49 8.91
N LYS A 311 -16.08 17.49 9.52
CA LYS A 311 -15.43 18.57 8.77
C LYS A 311 -14.25 18.07 7.93
N ASN A 312 -13.45 17.14 8.47
CA ASN A 312 -12.37 16.53 7.73
C ASN A 312 -12.87 15.60 6.63
N VAL A 313 -13.95 14.85 6.85
CA VAL A 313 -14.59 14.04 5.83
C VAL A 313 -15.19 14.88 4.71
N ALA A 314 -15.89 15.97 5.04
CA ALA A 314 -16.41 16.92 4.08
C ALA A 314 -15.27 17.58 3.26
N ARG A 315 -14.16 17.91 3.92
CA ARG A 315 -12.95 18.37 3.24
C ARG A 315 -12.40 17.32 2.29
N ALA A 316 -12.27 16.06 2.73
CA ALA A 316 -11.79 14.97 1.87
C ALA A 316 -12.70 14.81 0.65
N LYS A 317 -14.02 14.82 0.83
CA LYS A 317 -15.00 14.77 -0.27
C LYS A 317 -14.82 15.91 -1.28
N ALA A 318 -14.41 17.08 -0.82
CA ALA A 318 -14.20 18.25 -1.66
C ALA A 318 -12.81 18.29 -2.33
N THR A 319 -11.81 17.58 -1.80
CA THR A 319 -10.41 17.72 -2.23
C THR A 319 -9.81 16.46 -2.84
N VAL A 320 -10.44 15.29 -2.65
CA VAL A 320 -9.96 14.01 -3.14
C VAL A 320 -10.77 13.62 -4.39
N HIS A 321 -10.14 12.91 -5.32
CA HIS A 321 -10.83 12.36 -6.49
C HIS A 321 -12.01 11.48 -6.07
N ALA A 322 -13.13 11.58 -6.80
CA ALA A 322 -14.39 10.89 -6.44
C ALA A 322 -14.23 9.37 -6.27
N GLY A 323 -13.46 8.71 -7.13
CA GLY A 323 -13.17 7.27 -7.03
C GLY A 323 -12.40 6.93 -5.75
N ILE A 324 -11.35 7.70 -5.42
CA ILE A 324 -10.58 7.51 -4.19
C ILE A 324 -11.46 7.78 -2.95
N TYR A 325 -12.29 8.83 -3.00
CA TYR A 325 -13.25 9.09 -1.91
C TYR A 325 -14.22 7.92 -1.71
N GLN A 326 -14.73 7.32 -2.79
CA GLN A 326 -15.60 6.17 -2.72
C GLN A 326 -14.89 4.93 -2.15
N MET A 327 -13.63 4.71 -2.49
CA MET A 327 -12.84 3.62 -1.89
C MET A 327 -12.60 3.86 -0.40
N GLU A 328 -12.07 5.02 -0.04
CA GLU A 328 -11.63 5.33 1.32
C GLU A 328 -12.79 5.52 2.31
N TYR A 329 -13.87 6.21 1.91
CA TYR A 329 -14.99 6.54 2.78
C TYR A 329 -16.27 5.79 2.44
N GLY A 330 -16.54 5.55 1.16
CA GLY A 330 -17.71 4.81 0.71
C GLY A 330 -17.57 3.29 0.85
N ALA A 331 -16.36 2.78 1.13
CA ALA A 331 -16.07 1.34 1.17
C ALA A 331 -16.57 0.62 -0.11
N VAL A 332 -16.34 1.23 -1.28
CA VAL A 332 -16.76 0.75 -2.60
C VAL A 332 -15.54 0.42 -3.43
N PHE A 333 -15.49 -0.80 -3.96
CA PHE A 333 -14.49 -1.15 -4.97
C PHE A 333 -14.84 -0.43 -6.27
N THR A 334 -13.92 0.40 -6.76
CA THR A 334 -14.14 1.24 -7.94
C THR A 334 -13.38 0.71 -9.14
N GLY A 335 -13.89 1.00 -10.33
CA GLY A 335 -13.20 0.71 -11.59
C GLY A 335 -11.87 1.44 -11.72
N ASP A 336 -11.16 1.16 -12.81
CA ASP A 336 -9.90 1.83 -13.13
C ASP A 336 -10.08 3.37 -13.16
N SER A 337 -9.00 4.09 -12.92
CA SER A 337 -9.02 5.55 -12.93
C SER A 337 -9.51 6.09 -14.27
N GLU A 338 -10.33 7.12 -14.26
CA GLU A 338 -10.74 7.84 -15.47
C GLU A 338 -9.66 8.78 -16.01
N GLY A 339 -8.54 8.89 -15.30
CA GLY A 339 -7.40 9.72 -15.68
C GLY A 339 -6.76 9.36 -17.02
N PHE A 340 -5.96 10.27 -17.55
CA PHE A 340 -5.17 10.04 -18.75
C PHE A 340 -4.19 8.86 -18.60
N PHE A 341 -3.62 8.73 -17.39
CA PHE A 341 -2.82 7.58 -17.00
C PHE A 341 -3.70 6.61 -16.19
N LYS A 342 -4.00 5.47 -16.77
CA LYS A 342 -4.80 4.44 -16.10
C LYS A 342 -4.04 3.86 -14.91
N ARG A 343 -4.68 3.75 -13.75
CA ARG A 343 -4.06 3.18 -12.53
C ARG A 343 -3.61 1.74 -12.77
N SER A 344 -4.37 0.94 -13.51
CA SER A 344 -4.01 -0.43 -13.86
C SER A 344 -2.69 -0.52 -14.63
N LEU A 345 -2.41 0.43 -15.55
CA LEU A 345 -1.15 0.47 -16.29
C LEU A 345 0.02 0.83 -15.36
N ILE A 346 -0.17 1.78 -14.45
CA ILE A 346 0.84 2.18 -13.46
C ILE A 346 1.16 0.98 -12.55
N GLU A 347 0.14 0.28 -12.03
CA GLU A 347 0.34 -0.87 -11.15
C GLU A 347 1.02 -2.07 -11.84
N ARG A 348 0.82 -2.25 -13.15
CA ARG A 348 1.57 -3.25 -13.94
C ARG A 348 3.06 -2.95 -14.04
N CYS A 349 3.46 -1.70 -13.84
CA CYS A 349 4.85 -1.27 -13.81
C CYS A 349 5.49 -1.38 -12.42
N VAL A 350 4.75 -1.83 -11.40
CA VAL A 350 5.27 -2.05 -10.05
C VAL A 350 5.87 -3.45 -9.97
N THR A 351 7.17 -3.52 -9.66
CA THR A 351 7.94 -4.76 -9.69
C THR A 351 8.47 -5.16 -8.32
N ASN A 352 8.62 -6.46 -8.14
CA ASN A 352 9.37 -7.09 -7.06
C ASN A 352 9.85 -8.48 -7.53
N ASP A 353 10.52 -9.23 -6.67
CA ASP A 353 10.98 -10.60 -6.92
C ASP A 353 9.85 -11.58 -7.30
N ALA A 354 8.68 -11.43 -6.67
CA ALA A 354 7.51 -12.27 -6.96
C ALA A 354 6.78 -11.87 -8.26
N ASN A 355 6.95 -10.63 -8.72
CA ASN A 355 6.29 -10.11 -9.93
C ASN A 355 7.28 -9.33 -10.80
N PRO A 356 8.25 -10.01 -11.43
CA PRO A 356 9.20 -9.36 -12.33
C PRO A 356 8.53 -8.95 -13.64
N VAL A 357 8.99 -7.84 -14.21
CA VAL A 357 8.62 -7.45 -15.58
C VAL A 357 9.60 -8.07 -16.56
N GLN A 358 9.08 -8.67 -17.63
CA GLN A 358 9.90 -9.28 -18.67
C GLN A 358 10.42 -8.22 -19.63
N MET A 359 11.73 -8.05 -19.69
CA MET A 359 12.45 -7.19 -20.62
C MET A 359 13.22 -8.02 -21.65
N HIS A 360 13.76 -7.37 -22.67
CA HIS A 360 14.67 -8.04 -23.62
C HIS A 360 15.92 -8.56 -22.93
N SER A 361 16.39 -7.89 -21.90
CA SER A 361 17.53 -8.27 -21.05
C SER A 361 17.22 -9.43 -20.09
N GLY A 362 15.95 -9.85 -19.97
CA GLY A 362 15.48 -10.86 -19.04
C GLY A 362 14.47 -10.31 -18.04
N PRO A 363 14.10 -11.09 -17.00
CA PRO A 363 13.20 -10.64 -15.96
C PRO A 363 13.86 -9.54 -15.11
N VAL A 364 13.18 -8.42 -14.94
CA VAL A 364 13.66 -7.27 -14.17
C VAL A 364 12.76 -7.03 -12.97
N TRP A 365 13.37 -6.92 -11.83
CA TRP A 365 12.73 -6.50 -10.58
C TRP A 365 13.72 -5.72 -9.72
N PHE A 366 13.21 -4.93 -8.80
CA PHE A 366 14.04 -4.21 -7.83
C PHE A 366 13.23 -3.77 -6.63
N ASP A 367 13.91 -3.63 -5.51
CA ASP A 367 13.37 -2.99 -4.32
C ASP A 367 13.73 -1.51 -4.31
N ALA A 368 13.05 -0.74 -3.47
CA ALA A 368 13.45 0.64 -3.23
C ALA A 368 14.90 0.67 -2.69
N VAL A 369 15.70 1.56 -3.23
CA VAL A 369 17.14 1.62 -2.93
C VAL A 369 17.51 2.92 -2.24
N THR A 370 18.47 2.84 -1.29
CA THR A 370 19.01 3.99 -0.56
C THR A 370 20.31 4.48 -1.13
N ARG A 371 20.97 3.69 -1.97
CA ARG A 371 22.27 4.01 -2.56
C ARG A 371 22.32 3.60 -4.03
N GLY A 372 22.83 4.49 -4.86
CA GLY A 372 23.07 4.22 -6.27
C GLY A 372 24.33 3.37 -6.51
N VAL A 373 24.42 2.82 -7.71
CA VAL A 373 25.56 2.05 -8.19
C VAL A 373 26.48 2.99 -8.99
N PRO A 374 27.79 3.07 -8.70
CA PRO A 374 28.69 4.04 -9.32
C PRO A 374 28.72 4.01 -10.86
N ASN A 375 28.53 2.85 -11.48
CA ASN A 375 28.60 2.66 -12.94
C ASN A 375 27.24 2.78 -13.62
N ARG A 376 26.20 3.19 -12.91
CA ARG A 376 24.84 3.42 -13.44
C ARG A 376 24.62 4.90 -13.73
N LYS A 377 23.73 5.18 -14.68
CA LYS A 377 23.33 6.55 -15.03
C LYS A 377 22.03 6.89 -14.31
N TYR A 378 22.04 7.99 -13.58
CA TYR A 378 20.85 8.52 -12.91
C TYR A 378 20.47 9.85 -13.53
N VAL A 379 19.17 10.09 -13.66
CA VAL A 379 18.59 11.35 -14.10
C VAL A 379 17.69 11.92 -13.02
N TYR A 380 17.70 13.23 -12.90
CA TYR A 380 16.92 13.96 -11.92
C TYR A 380 15.87 14.80 -12.65
N GLY A 381 14.63 14.74 -12.20
CA GLY A 381 13.57 15.65 -12.64
C GLY A 381 13.13 16.49 -11.46
N ILE A 382 13.10 17.80 -11.66
CA ILE A 382 12.84 18.77 -10.60
C ILE A 382 11.73 19.70 -11.04
N ASP A 383 10.67 19.76 -10.22
CA ASP A 383 9.62 20.76 -10.27
C ASP A 383 9.82 21.71 -9.07
N PRO A 384 10.32 22.93 -9.30
CA PRO A 384 10.57 23.88 -8.22
C PRO A 384 9.25 24.48 -7.74
N ALA A 385 9.08 24.56 -6.43
CA ALA A 385 7.88 25.12 -5.84
C ALA A 385 7.68 26.59 -6.19
N SER A 386 6.45 26.98 -6.54
CA SER A 386 5.94 28.32 -6.33
C SER A 386 5.69 28.59 -4.84
N GLU A 387 5.22 29.78 -4.45
CA GLU A 387 5.03 30.14 -3.03
C GLU A 387 4.17 29.16 -2.22
N GLN A 388 3.21 28.48 -2.86
CA GLN A 388 2.24 27.61 -2.20
C GLN A 388 2.39 26.12 -2.55
N ASP A 389 3.14 25.79 -3.59
CA ASP A 389 3.32 24.43 -4.11
C ASP A 389 4.48 23.69 -3.44
N ASN A 390 4.62 22.41 -3.71
CA ASN A 390 5.75 21.64 -3.22
C ASN A 390 6.90 21.69 -4.23
N PHE A 391 8.11 21.81 -3.72
CA PHE A 391 9.30 21.42 -4.46
C PHE A 391 9.31 19.90 -4.55
N SER A 392 9.35 19.35 -5.75
CA SER A 392 9.36 17.91 -5.98
C SER A 392 10.56 17.49 -6.80
N LEU A 393 11.19 16.37 -6.39
CA LEU A 393 12.37 15.80 -7.03
C LEU A 393 12.19 14.31 -7.19
N ILE A 394 12.40 13.80 -8.42
CA ILE A 394 12.39 12.39 -8.76
C ILE A 394 13.75 11.99 -9.31
N VAL A 395 14.30 10.89 -8.82
CA VAL A 395 15.53 10.29 -9.36
C VAL A 395 15.18 8.98 -10.03
N MET A 396 15.62 8.83 -11.27
CA MET A 396 15.44 7.61 -12.06
C MET A 396 16.80 7.02 -12.42
N GLU A 397 16.93 5.72 -12.29
CA GLU A 397 18.04 4.95 -12.84
C GLU A 397 17.73 4.57 -14.29
N VAL A 398 18.67 4.77 -15.19
CA VAL A 398 18.51 4.57 -16.64
C VAL A 398 19.30 3.34 -17.08
N HIS A 399 18.61 2.38 -17.68
CA HIS A 399 19.15 1.20 -18.32
C HIS A 399 19.02 1.30 -19.84
N GLU A 400 19.50 0.30 -20.57
CA GLU A 400 19.45 0.29 -22.04
C GLU A 400 18.02 0.13 -22.57
N ASP A 401 17.21 -0.66 -21.92
CA ASP A 401 15.85 -1.04 -22.35
C ASP A 401 14.74 -0.55 -21.41
N HIS A 402 15.06 -0.05 -20.22
CA HIS A 402 14.08 0.45 -19.24
C HIS A 402 14.67 1.55 -18.35
N SER A 403 13.81 2.17 -17.60
CA SER A 403 14.17 3.08 -16.50
C SER A 403 13.37 2.72 -15.25
N ARG A 404 13.91 3.04 -14.07
CA ARG A 404 13.25 2.76 -12.81
C ARG A 404 13.35 3.93 -11.84
N ILE A 405 12.27 4.20 -11.11
CA ILE A 405 12.23 5.25 -10.09
C ILE A 405 12.90 4.72 -8.84
N VAL A 406 14.02 5.31 -8.47
CA VAL A 406 14.81 4.87 -7.31
C VAL A 406 14.63 5.76 -6.08
N TYR A 407 14.25 7.03 -6.29
CA TYR A 407 14.09 7.97 -5.19
C TYR A 407 13.06 9.06 -5.55
N ALA A 408 12.26 9.43 -4.57
CA ALA A 408 11.34 10.57 -4.65
C ALA A 408 11.42 11.40 -3.36
N TRP A 409 11.32 12.70 -3.49
CA TRP A 409 11.35 13.62 -2.37
C TRP A 409 10.53 14.88 -2.67
N SER A 410 9.81 15.34 -1.67
CA SER A 410 8.99 16.53 -1.77
C SER A 410 9.05 17.37 -0.48
N THR A 411 9.13 18.66 -0.64
CA THR A 411 9.15 19.60 0.49
C THR A 411 8.45 20.91 0.12
N ASN A 412 8.12 21.71 1.12
CA ASN A 412 7.59 23.06 0.92
C ASN A 412 8.11 24.02 1.99
N ARG A 413 7.94 25.31 1.75
CA ARG A 413 8.39 26.36 2.68
C ARG A 413 7.82 26.22 4.09
N LYS A 414 6.60 25.65 4.27
CA LYS A 414 6.02 25.39 5.59
C LYS A 414 6.73 24.27 6.34
N LYS A 415 7.05 23.16 5.64
CA LYS A 415 7.84 22.06 6.21
C LYS A 415 9.26 22.55 6.57
N PHE A 416 9.88 23.36 5.71
CA PHE A 416 11.16 23.98 5.95
C PHE A 416 11.15 24.90 7.17
N LYS A 417 10.18 25.83 7.26
CA LYS A 417 10.01 26.72 8.42
C LYS A 417 9.84 25.97 9.74
N LYS A 418 9.12 24.84 9.75
CA LYS A 418 8.98 24.01 10.95
C LYS A 418 10.31 23.35 11.34
N ARG A 419 11.11 22.93 10.38
CA ARG A 419 12.42 22.29 10.60
C ARG A 419 13.42 23.29 11.15
N VAL A 420 13.44 24.51 10.63
CA VAL A 420 14.32 25.61 11.08
C VAL A 420 13.94 26.08 12.51
N LYS A 421 12.64 26.17 12.84
CA LYS A 421 12.20 26.52 14.21
C LYS A 421 12.61 25.50 15.27
N GLY A 422 12.75 24.23 14.89
CA GLY A 422 13.28 23.18 15.77
C GLY A 422 14.80 23.23 15.97
N SER A 423 15.52 23.91 15.09
CA SER A 423 16.96 24.12 15.15
C SER A 423 17.19 25.57 15.64
N LYS A 424 17.79 25.76 16.82
CA LYS A 424 18.03 27.08 17.46
C LYS A 424 18.99 28.03 16.69
N LYS A 425 19.01 28.02 15.37
CA LYS A 425 19.77 28.97 14.55
C LYS A 425 18.94 30.21 14.29
N VAL A 426 19.31 31.31 14.95
CA VAL A 426 18.74 32.64 14.82
C VAL A 426 19.38 33.34 13.61
N GLY A 427 18.56 33.96 12.73
CA GLY A 427 19.05 34.93 11.74
C GLY A 427 19.10 34.48 10.29
N LEU A 428 18.31 33.46 9.88
CA LEU A 428 18.26 32.96 8.52
C LEU A 428 17.17 33.71 7.71
N ASP A 429 17.53 34.25 6.53
CA ASP A 429 16.60 34.75 5.54
C ASP A 429 15.88 33.59 4.87
N ILE A 430 14.60 33.39 5.24
CA ILE A 430 13.84 32.16 4.98
C ILE A 430 13.59 31.95 3.47
N GLU A 431 13.66 32.98 2.63
CA GLU A 431 13.39 32.83 1.20
C GLU A 431 14.64 32.36 0.44
N HIS A 432 15.77 32.99 0.64
CA HIS A 432 17.04 32.53 0.07
C HIS A 432 17.46 31.18 0.60
N ASP A 433 17.23 30.89 1.87
CA ASP A 433 17.61 29.65 2.49
C ASP A 433 16.81 28.43 2.01
N PHE A 434 15.56 28.58 1.59
CA PHE A 434 14.76 27.48 1.07
C PHE A 434 15.33 26.90 -0.22
N TYR A 435 15.66 27.71 -1.20
CA TYR A 435 16.20 27.25 -2.47
C TYR A 435 17.63 26.71 -2.31
N HIS A 436 18.46 27.32 -1.47
CA HIS A 436 19.75 26.78 -1.10
C HIS A 436 19.63 25.43 -0.38
N TYR A 437 18.64 25.26 0.47
CA TYR A 437 18.36 23.97 1.10
C TYR A 437 17.99 22.90 0.05
N CYS A 438 17.17 23.24 -0.93
CA CYS A 438 16.81 22.33 -2.02
C CYS A 438 18.03 22.00 -2.91
N ALA A 439 18.84 23.00 -3.27
CA ALA A 439 20.08 22.81 -4.02
C ALA A 439 21.08 21.92 -3.25
N ARG A 440 21.23 22.14 -1.94
CA ARG A 440 22.05 21.28 -1.08
C ARG A 440 21.55 19.84 -1.07
N LYS A 441 20.23 19.64 -1.04
CA LYS A 441 19.63 18.31 -1.14
C LYS A 441 19.98 17.63 -2.46
N ILE A 442 19.90 18.35 -3.58
CA ILE A 442 20.28 17.84 -4.91
C ILE A 442 21.75 17.37 -4.88
N ARG A 443 22.67 18.21 -4.40
CA ARG A 443 24.11 17.88 -4.33
C ARG A 443 24.37 16.66 -3.43
N ASN A 444 23.70 16.57 -2.31
CA ASN A 444 23.82 15.41 -1.41
C ASN A 444 23.32 14.13 -2.07
N LEU A 445 22.25 14.19 -2.85
CA LEU A 445 21.75 13.05 -3.62
C LEU A 445 22.72 12.64 -4.72
N MET A 446 23.40 13.59 -5.37
CA MET A 446 24.42 13.29 -6.41
C MET A 446 25.62 12.49 -5.86
N LYS A 447 25.92 12.62 -4.56
CA LYS A 447 26.94 11.78 -3.88
C LYS A 447 26.48 10.33 -3.72
N ILE A 448 25.15 10.09 -3.72
CA ILE A 448 24.52 8.79 -3.51
C ILE A 448 24.12 8.16 -4.85
N PHE A 449 23.49 8.94 -5.72
CA PHE A 449 23.05 8.55 -7.06
C PHE A 449 23.81 9.39 -8.11
N PRO A 450 24.89 8.88 -8.70
CA PRO A 450 25.71 9.65 -9.65
C PRO A 450 24.88 10.20 -10.80
N CYS A 451 24.75 11.53 -10.88
CA CYS A 451 23.85 12.19 -11.79
C CYS A 451 24.48 12.38 -13.18
N ALA A 452 23.80 11.89 -14.22
CA ALA A 452 24.18 12.09 -15.61
C ALA A 452 23.50 13.32 -16.24
N LYS A 453 22.28 13.65 -15.77
CA LYS A 453 21.49 14.77 -16.29
C LYS A 453 20.45 15.22 -15.28
N ILE A 454 20.27 16.53 -15.17
CA ILE A 454 19.24 17.17 -14.35
C ILE A 454 18.27 17.89 -15.29
N GLY A 455 16.99 17.57 -15.22
CA GLY A 455 15.94 18.38 -15.82
C GLY A 455 15.31 19.28 -14.75
N LEU A 456 15.15 20.55 -15.04
CA LEU A 456 14.57 21.54 -14.13
C LEU A 456 13.52 22.37 -14.87
N ASP A 457 12.32 22.52 -14.30
CA ASP A 457 11.38 23.49 -14.83
C ASP A 457 11.92 24.91 -14.59
N ALA A 458 12.10 25.64 -15.69
CA ALA A 458 12.62 27.02 -15.66
C ALA A 458 11.60 28.03 -15.11
N GLN A 459 10.32 27.62 -14.90
CA GLN A 459 9.27 28.51 -14.44
C GLN A 459 9.23 28.59 -12.88
N GLY A 460 8.65 29.62 -12.34
CA GLY A 460 8.52 29.82 -10.91
C GLY A 460 9.88 29.94 -10.19
N GLY A 461 10.18 28.97 -9.28
CA GLY A 461 11.41 28.94 -8.52
C GLY A 461 12.64 28.39 -9.26
N GLY A 462 12.52 28.03 -10.56
CA GLY A 462 13.57 27.37 -11.33
C GLY A 462 14.86 28.18 -11.44
N ILE A 463 14.74 29.49 -11.71
CA ILE A 463 15.90 30.40 -11.80
C ILE A 463 16.66 30.43 -10.47
N ALA A 464 15.95 30.51 -9.34
CA ALA A 464 16.58 30.55 -8.02
C ALA A 464 17.30 29.24 -7.65
N ILE A 465 16.80 28.08 -8.14
CA ILE A 465 17.50 26.79 -8.01
C ILE A 465 18.72 26.74 -8.92
N GLU A 466 18.59 27.21 -10.15
CA GLU A 466 19.71 27.31 -11.10
C GLU A 466 20.85 28.15 -10.50
N GLU A 467 20.55 29.36 -10.03
CA GLU A 467 21.51 30.25 -9.35
C GLU A 467 22.16 29.54 -8.14
N ALA A 468 21.39 28.87 -7.32
CA ALA A 468 21.90 28.14 -6.15
C ALA A 468 22.76 26.91 -6.53
N LEU A 469 22.60 26.35 -7.74
CA LEU A 469 23.39 25.22 -8.21
C LEU A 469 24.76 25.66 -8.81
N HIS A 470 24.94 26.92 -9.20
CA HIS A 470 26.23 27.42 -9.63
C HIS A 470 26.83 28.53 -8.74
N ASP A 471 26.29 28.69 -7.51
CA ASP A 471 26.87 29.57 -6.50
C ASP A 471 28.16 28.96 -5.91
N PRO A 472 29.34 29.58 -6.15
CA PRO A 472 30.60 29.06 -5.67
C PRO A 472 30.77 29.10 -4.16
N ASP A 473 30.07 30.04 -3.47
CA ASP A 473 30.18 30.21 -2.03
C ASP A 473 29.43 29.07 -1.25
N LYS A 474 28.66 28.27 -1.92
CA LYS A 474 27.87 27.17 -1.35
C LYS A 474 28.43 25.79 -1.63
N LEU A 475 29.59 25.69 -2.27
CA LEU A 475 30.24 24.42 -2.58
C LEU A 475 30.92 23.81 -1.36
N GLU A 476 30.76 22.51 -1.19
CA GLU A 476 31.59 21.71 -0.28
C GLU A 476 32.82 21.17 -1.02
N ARG A 477 33.81 20.76 -0.26
CA ARG A 477 35.06 20.21 -0.83
C ARG A 477 34.78 19.01 -1.74
N GLY A 478 35.20 19.11 -3.00
CA GLY A 478 35.03 18.07 -4.00
C GLY A 478 33.71 18.16 -4.79
N GLU A 479 32.93 19.21 -4.61
CA GLU A 479 31.76 19.51 -5.44
C GLU A 479 32.15 20.45 -6.61
N HIS A 480 31.37 20.36 -7.69
CA HIS A 480 31.50 21.16 -8.87
C HIS A 480 30.32 22.10 -9.06
N LEU A 481 30.50 23.20 -9.74
CA LEU A 481 29.43 24.06 -10.24
C LEU A 481 28.58 23.27 -11.23
N ILE A 482 27.27 23.48 -11.23
CA ILE A 482 26.34 22.81 -12.14
C ILE A 482 25.73 23.87 -13.05
N TRP A 483 25.98 23.71 -14.33
CA TRP A 483 25.60 24.65 -15.38
C TRP A 483 24.57 24.05 -16.34
N PRO A 484 23.83 24.90 -17.08
CA PRO A 484 23.02 24.45 -18.21
C PRO A 484 23.84 23.71 -19.27
N THR A 485 23.19 22.77 -19.96
CA THR A 485 23.80 22.05 -21.10
C THR A 485 24.08 23.01 -22.24
N ILE A 486 25.27 22.93 -22.78
CA ILE A 486 25.70 23.76 -23.90
C ILE A 486 25.24 23.10 -25.20
N GLU A 487 24.22 23.70 -25.85
CA GLU A 487 23.74 23.22 -27.16
C GLU A 487 24.64 23.64 -28.32
N ASP A 488 25.28 24.80 -28.21
CA ASP A 488 26.16 25.35 -29.24
C ASP A 488 27.47 25.82 -28.61
N LYS A 489 28.53 25.05 -28.80
CA LYS A 489 29.88 25.36 -28.27
C LYS A 489 30.43 26.71 -28.74
N ALA A 490 29.96 27.25 -29.88
CA ALA A 490 30.37 28.53 -30.39
C ALA A 490 29.82 29.72 -29.60
N LYS A 491 28.81 29.51 -28.75
CA LYS A 491 28.18 30.53 -27.92
C LYS A 491 28.53 30.42 -26.43
N SER A 492 29.38 29.47 -26.06
CA SER A 492 29.83 29.29 -24.68
C SER A 492 30.77 30.42 -24.32
N THR A 493 30.34 31.29 -23.41
CA THR A 493 31.13 32.35 -22.80
C THR A 493 31.69 31.96 -21.43
N ASP A 494 31.42 30.72 -20.99
CA ASP A 494 31.64 30.30 -19.61
C ASP A 494 33.09 29.86 -19.38
N ASP A 495 33.67 30.28 -18.27
CA ASP A 495 34.84 29.67 -17.68
C ASP A 495 34.44 28.20 -17.34
N GLU A 496 34.97 27.25 -18.12
CA GLU A 496 34.56 25.86 -18.28
C GLU A 496 34.76 24.96 -17.00
N THR A 497 34.76 25.52 -15.81
CA THR A 497 35.03 24.81 -14.56
C THR A 497 33.72 24.32 -13.90
N GLY A 498 33.01 23.34 -14.50
CA GLY A 498 31.79 22.84 -13.94
C GLY A 498 31.18 21.65 -14.69
N LEU A 499 30.04 21.19 -14.23
CA LEU A 499 29.25 20.11 -14.84
C LEU A 499 28.12 20.70 -15.67
N HIS A 500 28.15 20.56 -16.97
CA HIS A 500 27.09 21.01 -17.89
C HIS A 500 26.07 19.91 -18.08
N ILE A 501 25.27 19.64 -17.02
CA ILE A 501 24.29 18.56 -16.96
C ILE A 501 22.87 19.06 -16.72
N LEU A 502 22.63 20.35 -16.57
CA LEU A 502 21.33 20.94 -16.30
C LEU A 502 20.58 21.25 -17.59
N GLU A 503 19.39 20.68 -17.77
CA GLU A 503 18.47 21.00 -18.87
C GLU A 503 17.29 21.82 -18.32
N LEU A 504 17.13 23.03 -18.83
CA LEU A 504 16.02 23.91 -18.47
C LEU A 504 14.81 23.58 -19.34
N VAL A 505 13.72 23.19 -18.70
CA VAL A 505 12.48 22.78 -19.36
C VAL A 505 11.43 23.88 -19.23
N GLN A 506 10.59 24.04 -20.25
CA GLN A 506 9.46 24.98 -20.24
C GLN A 506 8.17 24.27 -20.56
N PHE A 507 7.30 24.10 -19.57
CA PHE A 507 5.95 23.53 -19.75
C PHE A 507 5.04 24.36 -20.65
N ALA A 508 5.35 25.64 -20.87
CA ALA A 508 4.61 26.51 -21.79
C ALA A 508 4.72 26.08 -23.26
N LYS A 509 5.74 25.26 -23.62
CA LYS A 509 5.88 24.70 -24.96
C LYS A 509 4.94 23.51 -25.15
N ALA A 510 3.83 23.72 -25.87
CA ALA A 510 2.78 22.71 -26.08
C ALA A 510 3.31 21.40 -26.69
N ASP A 511 4.23 21.48 -27.65
CA ASP A 511 4.81 20.30 -28.29
C ASP A 511 5.65 19.46 -27.33
N TRP A 512 6.41 20.12 -26.43
CA TRP A 512 7.17 19.43 -25.41
C TRP A 512 6.23 18.71 -24.41
N THR A 513 5.19 19.43 -23.94
CA THR A 513 4.23 18.90 -22.98
C THR A 513 3.45 17.72 -23.56
N SER A 514 3.01 17.83 -24.80
CA SER A 514 2.32 16.73 -25.51
C SER A 514 3.22 15.52 -25.66
N LYS A 515 4.46 15.71 -26.14
CA LYS A 515 5.44 14.65 -26.32
C LYS A 515 5.83 13.98 -25.00
N ALA A 516 5.97 14.75 -23.92
CA ALA A 516 6.28 14.23 -22.59
C ALA A 516 5.14 13.35 -22.04
N ASN A 517 3.91 13.82 -22.11
CA ASN A 517 2.76 13.08 -21.60
C ASN A 517 2.46 11.79 -22.39
N HIS A 518 2.41 11.88 -23.71
CA HIS A 518 2.22 10.70 -24.55
C HIS A 518 3.40 9.74 -24.46
N GLY A 519 4.62 10.27 -24.32
CA GLY A 519 5.81 9.47 -24.06
C GLY A 519 5.71 8.70 -22.75
N LEU A 520 5.36 9.37 -21.65
CA LEU A 520 5.19 8.74 -20.34
C LEU A 520 4.08 7.68 -20.36
N LYS A 521 2.94 7.97 -21.01
CA LYS A 521 1.87 7.00 -21.17
C LYS A 521 2.33 5.76 -21.93
N LYS A 522 3.07 5.94 -23.02
CA LYS A 522 3.65 4.85 -23.79
C LYS A 522 4.63 4.01 -22.95
N ASP A 523 5.44 4.65 -22.11
CA ASP A 523 6.38 3.94 -21.25
C ASP A 523 5.66 3.08 -20.19
N PHE A 524 4.47 3.49 -19.71
CA PHE A 524 3.63 2.63 -18.86
C PHE A 524 2.98 1.50 -19.66
N GLU A 525 2.49 1.75 -20.88
CA GLU A 525 1.89 0.73 -21.74
C GLU A 525 2.91 -0.36 -22.10
N ASP A 526 4.15 0.04 -22.42
CA ASP A 526 5.26 -0.87 -22.74
C ASP A 526 5.98 -1.44 -21.50
N GLN A 527 5.59 -1.02 -20.30
CA GLN A 527 6.19 -1.40 -19.02
C GLN A 527 7.71 -1.13 -18.93
N VAL A 528 8.21 -0.10 -19.60
CA VAL A 528 9.63 0.28 -19.61
C VAL A 528 10.00 1.33 -18.56
N LEU A 529 9.01 1.88 -17.85
CA LEU A 529 9.23 2.71 -16.67
C LEU A 529 8.69 1.98 -15.45
N LEU A 530 9.58 1.63 -14.50
CA LEU A 530 9.27 0.74 -13.40
C LEU A 530 9.24 1.47 -12.05
N PHE A 531 8.33 1.03 -11.18
CA PHE A 531 8.21 1.47 -9.80
C PHE A 531 8.67 0.36 -8.86
N PRO A 532 9.33 0.68 -7.73
CA PRO A 532 9.61 -0.30 -6.70
C PRO A 532 8.31 -0.68 -5.99
N ARG A 533 8.19 -1.97 -5.66
CA ARG A 533 7.15 -2.41 -4.74
C ARG A 533 7.59 -2.13 -3.31
N PHE A 534 6.63 -1.68 -2.51
CA PHE A 534 6.83 -1.53 -1.08
C PHE A 534 6.92 -2.91 -0.42
N ASP A 535 8.11 -3.31 0.00
CA ASP A 535 8.33 -4.43 0.93
C ASP A 535 8.77 -3.91 2.30
N PRO A 536 7.91 -4.04 3.32
CA PRO A 536 8.17 -3.47 4.64
C PRO A 536 9.36 -4.05 5.37
N VAL A 537 9.68 -5.33 5.12
CA VAL A 537 10.79 -6.00 5.82
C VAL A 537 12.11 -5.50 5.30
N THR A 538 12.26 -5.49 3.98
CA THR A 538 13.46 -4.97 3.31
C THR A 538 13.67 -3.50 3.65
N ILE A 539 12.59 -2.71 3.69
CA ILE A 539 12.65 -1.30 4.09
C ILE A 539 13.04 -1.15 5.56
N GLY A 540 12.45 -1.93 6.46
CA GLY A 540 12.80 -1.90 7.88
C GLY A 540 14.27 -2.22 8.11
N LEU A 541 14.80 -3.24 7.45
CA LEU A 541 16.22 -3.60 7.51
C LEU A 541 17.11 -2.50 6.92
N ALA A 542 16.75 -1.93 5.77
CA ALA A 542 17.51 -0.85 5.14
C ALA A 542 17.53 0.42 6.01
N ILE A 543 16.42 0.77 6.67
CA ILE A 543 16.36 1.88 7.62
C ILE A 543 17.28 1.64 8.83
N GLU A 544 17.29 0.42 9.36
CA GLU A 544 18.17 0.08 10.48
C GLU A 544 19.65 0.13 10.08
N ASP A 545 20.00 -0.38 8.91
CA ASP A 545 21.35 -0.34 8.37
C ASP A 545 21.79 1.11 8.09
N ASP A 546 20.91 1.94 7.55
CA ASP A 546 21.19 3.37 7.34
C ASP A 546 21.41 4.10 8.66
N LYS A 547 20.59 3.82 9.69
CA LYS A 547 20.80 4.40 11.03
C LYS A 547 22.13 3.99 11.63
N ARG A 548 22.52 2.71 11.51
CA ARG A 548 23.81 2.21 12.00
C ARG A 548 24.97 2.86 11.25
N ALA A 549 24.88 2.98 9.94
CA ALA A 549 25.92 3.60 9.11
C ALA A 549 26.07 5.10 9.42
N ILE A 550 24.98 5.84 9.60
CA ILE A 550 24.99 7.25 10.00
C ILE A 550 25.62 7.41 11.39
N GLN A 551 25.27 6.55 12.35
CA GLN A 551 25.88 6.54 13.68
C GLN A 551 27.38 6.23 13.64
N ALA A 552 27.82 5.40 12.70
CA ALA A 552 29.23 5.10 12.46
C ALA A 552 29.97 6.21 11.68
N GLY A 553 29.29 7.30 11.32
CA GLY A 553 29.88 8.45 10.64
C GLY A 553 29.89 8.37 9.11
N ASP A 554 29.16 7.44 8.50
CA ASP A 554 29.02 7.36 7.03
C ASP A 554 28.14 8.50 6.49
N LYS A 555 28.76 9.51 5.90
CA LYS A 555 28.10 10.68 5.32
C LYS A 555 27.46 10.40 3.95
N THR A 556 27.66 9.21 3.38
CA THR A 556 27.11 8.83 2.06
C THR A 556 25.69 8.29 2.15
N ARG A 557 25.16 8.11 3.35
CA ARG A 557 23.79 7.61 3.57
C ARG A 557 22.77 8.74 3.55
N LEU A 558 21.55 8.42 3.12
CA LEU A 558 20.42 9.33 3.19
C LEU A 558 20.02 9.59 4.64
N TYR A 559 19.80 10.87 4.96
CA TYR A 559 19.22 11.26 6.26
C TYR A 559 17.69 11.11 6.31
N ASP A 560 17.04 10.96 5.14
CA ASP A 560 15.61 10.72 5.06
C ASP A 560 15.33 9.23 5.20
N SER A 561 14.19 8.90 5.78
CA SER A 561 13.81 7.50 5.85
C SER A 561 13.42 6.99 4.45
N LEU A 562 13.78 5.75 4.16
CA LEU A 562 13.32 5.08 2.94
C LEU A 562 11.80 5.01 2.88
N GLU A 563 11.14 4.95 4.04
CA GLU A 563 9.69 5.00 4.19
C GLU A 563 9.10 6.29 3.62
N ASP A 564 9.72 7.46 3.92
CA ASP A 564 9.27 8.74 3.36
C ASP A 564 9.40 8.76 1.83
N CYS A 565 10.49 8.20 1.30
CA CYS A 565 10.70 8.06 -0.14
C CYS A 565 9.60 7.20 -0.80
N VAL A 566 9.27 6.07 -0.21
CA VAL A 566 8.23 5.17 -0.72
C VAL A 566 6.85 5.84 -0.65
N MET A 567 6.54 6.56 0.42
CA MET A 567 5.29 7.33 0.52
C MET A 567 5.19 8.38 -0.60
N GLU A 568 6.27 9.08 -0.91
CA GLU A 568 6.30 10.05 -2.01
C GLU A 568 6.08 9.36 -3.38
N ILE A 569 6.58 8.12 -3.56
CA ILE A 569 6.33 7.33 -4.78
C ILE A 569 4.86 6.87 -4.85
N GLU A 570 4.25 6.46 -3.75
CA GLU A 570 2.83 6.11 -3.74
C GLU A 570 1.94 7.33 -4.03
N GLU A 571 2.23 8.48 -3.43
CA GLU A 571 1.54 9.74 -3.74
C GLU A 571 1.74 10.16 -5.21
N LEU A 572 2.90 9.90 -5.82
CA LEU A 572 3.14 10.11 -7.25
C LEU A 572 2.21 9.26 -8.11
N LYS A 573 2.02 7.98 -7.77
CA LYS A 573 1.09 7.10 -8.50
C LYS A 573 -0.35 7.60 -8.40
N ASP A 574 -0.73 8.16 -7.26
CA ASP A 574 -2.04 8.77 -7.07
C ASP A 574 -2.20 10.06 -7.87
N GLU A 575 -1.19 10.94 -7.90
CA GLU A 575 -1.20 12.14 -8.75
C GLU A 575 -1.36 11.77 -10.23
N LEU A 576 -0.60 10.80 -10.73
CA LEU A 576 -0.68 10.32 -12.11
C LEU A 576 -2.09 9.84 -12.47
N ALA A 577 -2.73 9.08 -11.59
CA ALA A 577 -4.08 8.54 -11.81
C ALA A 577 -5.17 9.64 -11.84
N THR A 578 -4.89 10.84 -11.30
CA THR A 578 -5.83 11.97 -11.29
C THR A 578 -5.68 12.92 -12.49
N ILE A 579 -4.60 12.82 -13.26
CA ILE A 579 -4.37 13.69 -14.41
C ILE A 579 -5.39 13.41 -15.51
N VAL A 580 -6.09 14.45 -15.96
CA VAL A 580 -7.02 14.40 -17.09
C VAL A 580 -6.50 15.22 -18.25
N MET A 581 -6.75 14.71 -19.45
CA MET A 581 -6.46 15.44 -20.69
C MET A 581 -7.73 16.17 -21.13
N THR A 582 -7.62 17.47 -21.36
CA THR A 582 -8.70 18.31 -21.87
C THR A 582 -8.19 19.09 -23.07
N GLN A 583 -9.08 19.42 -23.99
CA GLN A 583 -8.75 20.32 -25.11
C GLN A 583 -9.19 21.74 -24.76
N THR A 584 -8.34 22.70 -25.04
CA THR A 584 -8.71 24.10 -24.88
C THR A 584 -9.61 24.52 -26.03
N SER A 585 -10.79 25.07 -25.69
CA SER A 585 -11.85 25.48 -26.63
C SER A 585 -11.42 26.51 -27.68
N ILE A 586 -10.39 27.29 -27.39
CA ILE A 586 -9.92 28.38 -28.25
C ILE A 586 -8.82 27.94 -29.22
N SER A 587 -7.94 27.03 -28.83
CA SER A 587 -6.77 26.66 -29.64
C SER A 587 -6.74 25.18 -30.06
N GLY A 588 -7.68 24.36 -29.61
CA GLY A 588 -7.70 22.90 -29.84
C GLY A 588 -6.47 22.17 -29.25
N ARG A 589 -5.69 22.82 -28.39
CA ARG A 589 -4.48 22.24 -27.81
C ARG A 589 -4.83 21.36 -26.63
N ASP A 590 -4.17 20.22 -26.55
CA ASP A 590 -4.28 19.32 -25.42
C ASP A 590 -3.65 19.95 -24.17
N LYS A 591 -4.35 19.83 -23.07
CA LYS A 591 -3.90 20.28 -21.75
C LYS A 591 -4.06 19.14 -20.76
N TRP A 592 -2.99 18.84 -20.02
CA TRP A 592 -2.97 17.88 -18.94
C TRP A 592 -2.98 18.60 -17.60
N ASP A 593 -3.99 18.30 -16.79
CA ASP A 593 -4.16 18.97 -15.49
C ASP A 593 -4.98 18.09 -14.56
N THR A 594 -5.00 18.42 -13.27
CA THR A 594 -5.92 17.79 -12.32
C THR A 594 -7.33 18.35 -12.49
N PRO A 595 -8.40 17.58 -12.22
CA PRO A 595 -9.76 18.06 -12.30
C PRO A 595 -9.99 19.21 -11.30
N GLU A 596 -10.90 20.11 -11.66
CA GLU A 596 -11.33 21.19 -10.73
C GLU A 596 -12.18 20.60 -9.61
N VAL A 597 -11.82 20.88 -8.37
CA VAL A 597 -12.56 20.47 -7.17
C VAL A 597 -13.00 21.70 -6.37
N LYS A 598 -14.16 21.62 -5.73
CA LYS A 598 -14.60 22.67 -4.78
C LYS A 598 -13.76 22.57 -3.51
N MET A 599 -13.01 23.60 -3.20
CA MET A 599 -12.23 23.69 -1.99
C MET A 599 -13.12 24.01 -0.77
N PRO A 600 -12.67 23.73 0.47
CA PRO A 600 -13.45 24.02 1.69
C PRO A 600 -13.86 25.49 1.87
N ASN A 601 -13.15 26.39 1.22
CA ASN A 601 -13.45 27.84 1.19
C ASN A 601 -14.53 28.22 0.14
N GLY A 602 -15.16 27.22 -0.49
CA GLY A 602 -16.18 27.41 -1.53
C GLY A 602 -15.63 27.82 -2.91
N LYS A 603 -14.33 28.09 -3.03
CA LYS A 603 -13.70 28.42 -4.30
C LYS A 603 -13.33 27.13 -5.07
N LYS A 604 -13.36 27.21 -6.39
CA LYS A 604 -12.81 26.16 -7.23
C LYS A 604 -11.28 26.16 -7.10
N GLY A 605 -10.70 24.99 -6.96
CA GLY A 605 -9.26 24.77 -6.91
C GLY A 605 -8.89 23.50 -7.65
N ARG A 606 -7.60 23.20 -7.73
CA ARG A 606 -7.07 21.99 -8.36
C ARG A 606 -6.26 21.19 -7.36
N LEU A 607 -6.18 19.88 -7.58
CA LEU A 607 -5.31 19.01 -6.84
C LEU A 607 -3.84 19.28 -7.22
N ARG A 608 -2.93 18.92 -6.36
CA ARG A 608 -1.49 19.05 -6.61
C ARG A 608 -1.05 18.04 -7.66
N LYS A 609 -0.01 18.41 -8.42
CA LYS A 609 0.59 17.57 -9.47
C LYS A 609 2.11 17.76 -9.56
N ASP A 610 2.74 18.21 -8.47
CA ASP A 610 4.14 18.60 -8.45
C ASP A 610 5.08 17.41 -8.71
N ARG A 611 4.73 16.23 -8.16
CA ARG A 611 5.50 14.98 -8.38
C ARG A 611 5.34 14.48 -9.81
N TYR A 612 4.13 14.57 -10.36
CA TYR A 612 3.87 14.23 -11.76
C TYR A 612 4.70 15.10 -12.70
N SER A 613 4.77 16.42 -12.46
CA SER A 613 5.61 17.34 -13.25
C SER A 613 7.08 16.94 -13.17
N ALA A 614 7.59 16.67 -11.98
CA ALA A 614 8.97 16.21 -11.78
C ALA A 614 9.24 14.88 -12.51
N LEU A 615 8.29 13.92 -12.50
CA LEU A 615 8.43 12.67 -13.24
C LEU A 615 8.44 12.88 -14.75
N LEU A 616 7.59 13.76 -15.29
CA LEU A 616 7.62 14.08 -16.74
C LEU A 616 9.00 14.57 -17.17
N ILE A 617 9.58 15.46 -16.39
CA ILE A 617 10.92 16.01 -16.65
C ILE A 617 11.99 14.90 -16.58
N ALA A 618 11.96 14.09 -15.50
CA ALA A 618 12.91 12.99 -15.33
C ALA A 618 12.79 11.97 -16.47
N ASN A 619 11.57 11.62 -16.87
CA ASN A 619 11.33 10.66 -17.94
C ASN A 619 11.82 11.17 -19.30
N MET A 620 11.62 12.46 -19.59
CA MET A 620 12.16 13.06 -20.83
C MET A 620 13.69 13.07 -20.83
N ALA A 621 14.34 13.35 -19.70
CA ALA A 621 15.78 13.26 -19.56
C ALA A 621 16.27 11.80 -19.74
N ALA A 622 15.61 10.82 -19.15
CA ALA A 622 15.92 9.39 -19.31
C ALA A 622 15.80 8.95 -20.78
N ARG A 623 14.70 9.29 -21.43
CA ARG A 623 14.47 8.97 -22.85
C ARG A 623 15.54 9.60 -23.76
N SER A 624 16.06 10.78 -23.44
CA SER A 624 17.13 11.40 -24.20
C SER A 624 18.44 10.60 -24.13
N ILE A 625 18.73 10.00 -22.98
CA ILE A 625 19.94 9.16 -22.77
C ILE A 625 19.77 7.82 -23.49
N ILE A 626 18.61 7.16 -23.34
CA ILE A 626 18.32 5.87 -24.00
C ILE A 626 18.45 6.02 -25.53
N ARG A 627 17.91 7.08 -26.10
CA ARG A 627 17.99 7.34 -27.55
C ARG A 627 19.36 7.75 -28.04
N ALA A 628 20.18 8.37 -27.21
CA ALA A 628 21.56 8.75 -27.54
C ALA A 628 22.51 7.55 -27.46
N THR A 629 22.12 6.46 -26.77
CA THR A 629 22.93 5.24 -26.78
C THR A 629 22.71 4.56 -28.15
N PRO A 630 23.81 4.32 -28.94
CA PRO A 630 23.67 3.64 -30.22
C PRO A 630 22.97 2.29 -29.96
N ALA A 631 21.91 2.02 -30.69
CA ALA A 631 21.25 0.73 -30.63
C ALA A 631 22.32 -0.35 -30.82
N THR A 632 22.51 -1.21 -29.81
CA THR A 632 23.36 -2.38 -29.95
C THR A 632 22.86 -3.12 -31.20
N GLN A 633 23.74 -3.35 -32.17
CA GLN A 633 23.35 -4.07 -33.39
C GLN A 633 22.88 -5.45 -32.94
N TYR A 634 21.58 -5.65 -32.91
CA TYR A 634 21.01 -6.98 -32.73
C TYR A 634 21.31 -7.73 -34.00
N ASN A 635 22.33 -8.56 -33.97
CA ASN A 635 22.48 -9.63 -34.96
C ASN A 635 21.34 -10.61 -34.72
N LEU A 636 20.21 -10.40 -35.37
CA LEU A 636 19.20 -11.43 -35.52
C LEU A 636 19.89 -12.67 -36.07
N ILE A 637 19.78 -13.79 -35.37
CA ILE A 637 20.32 -15.08 -35.80
C ILE A 637 19.83 -15.32 -37.23
N GLY A 638 20.74 -15.24 -38.21
CA GLY A 638 20.46 -15.40 -39.62
C GLY A 638 20.38 -14.12 -40.48
N GLY A 639 20.50 -12.92 -39.90
CA GLY A 639 20.53 -11.67 -40.67
C GLY A 639 21.96 -11.14 -40.82
N THR A 640 22.57 -11.29 -41.96
CA THR A 640 23.76 -10.50 -42.33
C THR A 640 23.31 -9.05 -42.44
N SER A 641 23.98 -8.14 -41.70
CA SER A 641 23.80 -6.70 -41.90
C SER A 641 24.30 -6.39 -43.32
N LYS A 642 23.41 -6.28 -44.28
CA LYS A 642 23.76 -5.80 -45.59
C LYS A 642 23.75 -4.28 -45.55
N THR A 643 24.88 -3.69 -45.84
CA THR A 643 25.00 -2.27 -46.15
C THR A 643 24.14 -2.05 -47.40
N LEU A 644 22.99 -1.40 -47.27
CA LEU A 644 22.20 -1.00 -48.41
C LEU A 644 22.86 0.22 -49.04
N GLY A 645 22.96 0.16 -50.36
CA GLY A 645 23.63 1.19 -51.16
C GLY A 645 23.13 2.62 -50.87
N LYS A 646 23.75 3.62 -51.48
CA LYS A 646 23.38 5.03 -51.35
C LYS A 646 21.92 5.23 -51.71
N GLY A 647 21.13 5.81 -50.80
CA GLY A 647 19.81 6.32 -51.13
C GLY A 647 19.87 7.50 -52.12
N ASN A 648 18.75 7.90 -52.69
CA ASN A 648 18.68 9.06 -53.58
C ASN A 648 19.12 10.38 -52.92
N ASP A 649 19.25 10.44 -51.62
CA ASP A 649 19.79 11.55 -50.82
C ASP A 649 21.29 11.47 -50.63
N GLY A 650 21.96 10.47 -51.23
CA GLY A 650 23.40 10.25 -51.14
C GLY A 650 23.89 9.65 -49.81
N LYS A 651 22.99 9.34 -48.86
CA LYS A 651 23.37 8.78 -47.57
C LYS A 651 23.40 7.26 -47.60
N MET A 652 24.29 6.68 -46.77
CA MET A 652 24.38 5.24 -46.56
C MET A 652 23.39 4.81 -45.45
N TYR A 653 22.59 3.80 -45.71
CA TYR A 653 21.64 3.26 -44.73
C TYR A 653 22.06 1.88 -44.28
N ASN A 654 22.17 1.71 -42.96
CA ASN A 654 22.45 0.46 -42.29
C ASN A 654 21.28 0.10 -41.38
N GLY A 655 20.73 -1.10 -41.49
CA GLY A 655 19.62 -1.55 -40.63
C GLY A 655 19.18 -2.97 -40.94
N PRO A 656 18.30 -3.57 -40.12
CA PRO A 656 17.66 -4.84 -40.43
C PRO A 656 16.83 -4.74 -41.70
N ASP A 657 16.75 -5.84 -42.48
CA ASP A 657 16.06 -5.85 -43.78
C ASP A 657 14.61 -5.32 -43.77
N TRP A 658 13.88 -5.57 -42.66
CA TRP A 658 12.51 -5.04 -42.51
C TRP A 658 12.49 -3.51 -42.28
N TYR A 659 13.47 -2.97 -41.58
CA TYR A 659 13.60 -1.52 -41.35
C TYR A 659 14.01 -0.82 -42.64
N THR A 660 14.99 -1.35 -43.33
CA THR A 660 15.47 -0.83 -44.60
C THR A 660 14.44 -0.98 -45.71
N SER A 661 13.64 -2.05 -45.72
CA SER A 661 12.52 -2.17 -46.65
C SER A 661 11.40 -1.17 -46.36
N ASN A 662 11.16 -0.82 -45.09
CA ASN A 662 10.16 0.22 -44.76
C ASN A 662 10.70 1.65 -44.91
N VAL A 663 11.94 1.92 -44.51
CA VAL A 663 12.56 3.25 -44.78
C VAL A 663 12.77 3.47 -46.26
N ASN A 664 13.15 2.43 -46.99
CA ASN A 664 13.28 2.47 -48.45
C ASN A 664 11.97 2.26 -49.19
N GLN A 665 10.83 1.94 -48.54
CA GLN A 665 9.55 1.94 -49.30
C GLN A 665 9.28 3.31 -49.92
N ASN A 666 9.61 4.38 -49.28
CA ASN A 666 9.55 5.71 -49.87
C ASN A 666 10.72 6.00 -50.80
N ILE A 667 11.91 5.45 -50.52
CA ILE A 667 13.12 5.61 -51.32
C ILE A 667 13.17 4.60 -52.45
N CYS A 668 12.82 3.34 -52.18
CA CYS A 668 12.74 2.27 -53.21
C CYS A 668 11.50 2.36 -54.10
N MET A 669 10.38 2.90 -53.62
CA MET A 669 9.25 3.19 -54.52
C MET A 669 9.58 4.26 -55.55
N GLY A 670 10.51 5.16 -55.22
CA GLY A 670 11.08 6.09 -56.20
C GLY A 670 11.96 5.41 -57.25
N ILE A 671 12.61 4.30 -56.89
CA ILE A 671 13.53 3.56 -57.79
C ILE A 671 12.75 2.53 -58.64
N LYS A 672 11.69 1.89 -58.10
CA LYS A 672 10.88 0.90 -58.83
C LYS A 672 9.88 1.55 -59.81
N ARG A 673 9.62 2.83 -59.73
CA ARG A 673 8.75 3.56 -60.68
C ARG A 673 9.49 4.16 -61.86
N LYS A 674 10.77 3.89 -62.00
CA LYS A 674 11.57 4.37 -63.15
C LYS A 674 12.04 3.25 -64.09
N ASN A 675 11.51 2.05 -63.95
CA ASN A 675 11.67 1.01 -64.95
C ASN A 675 10.32 0.61 -65.57
#